data_1f0dc8272a8afc18c0d6ac3e54ff2a60
#
_entry.id   1f0dc8272a8afc18c0d6ac3e54ff2a60
#
_cell.length_a   1.000
_cell.length_b   1.000
_cell.length_c   1.000
_cell.angle_alpha   90.00
_cell.angle_beta   90.00
_cell.angle_gamma   90.00
#
_symmetry.space_group_name_H-M   'P 1'
#
loop_
_entity.id
_entity.type
_entity.pdbx_description
1 polymer ?
#
loop_
_entity_poly.entity_id
_entity_poly.type
_entity_poly.pdbx_seq_one_letter_code
_entity_poly.pdbx_strand_id
1 'polypeptide(L)'
;MTETGTAYGSTVSGFGYDVNKSGDFSITKDGVTLSPNENGIIFSSSYGYDGWTCTDPEDYWQSGWYQGYWSYWLKSSDSDAWGYSGTGITGRKLTDGCWDGWNFAVNMSSQPWKPLAPAPKNGPTAPSVKVQPEDVTVSPGESVTFAPEFKGDSLYFQWYKDEVAIQDAEASSYSIVSAETSDAGRYYCVVSNMLDTISTDTVTLVVGDKSVIAAPGEEPGTALVVYDDSYASFSGILTIPQTILIEGESYTVVGIDDMAFMGCAKLTSVTFPSTLKTIGEGAFYGCSRLTSVELPAQTVSIGNEAFGDCPLLATLSLGEGLKSIGRSAFENCIALTGVSMPADMESIGALAFKGCTKLASAALGSSLTLLGDSAFYGCSALQSVELPVTVSSVGTRTFAGCSALNAVGLGNVSAVGEAAFNGCTALTEIAIPNGVETLGNYAFYGCSSLATVTLGTQERSSSSLKTIGDYAFAETAVKSVVLPDGVSTLGNYAFNKCASLATVSLGNSLTAIGDYAFSDCEKLESVTFGSALETIGERAFSKVKISSLVLPATVRTIGDYAFYYCPLTTITFNDGLQSIGSRAFYGVSVQTLNIPNSVTELGGYAFSGCKSLETVTIGTGVTKISDYTFNTCSALTQISCPSVTAAVSYTHLRAHETEADL
;
A
#
# COMPACT_ATOMS: atom_id res chain seq x y z
N MET A 1 -23.46 -33.71 29.10
CA MET A 1 -22.74 -34.96 29.47
C MET A 1 -23.60 -36.15 29.12
N THR A 2 -23.04 -37.22 28.61
CA THR A 2 -23.77 -38.47 28.38
C THR A 2 -23.45 -39.45 29.51
N GLU A 3 -24.46 -40.04 30.11
CA GLU A 3 -24.33 -40.98 31.24
C GLU A 3 -24.92 -42.35 30.86
N THR A 4 -24.18 -43.40 31.07
CA THR A 4 -24.69 -44.77 30.93
C THR A 4 -24.65 -45.45 32.30
N GLY A 5 -25.83 -45.90 32.76
CA GLY A 5 -25.92 -46.64 34.00
C GLY A 5 -25.37 -48.06 33.84
N THR A 6 -24.41 -48.43 34.69
CA THR A 6 -23.89 -49.82 34.82
C THR A 6 -24.09 -50.31 36.22
N ALA A 7 -23.91 -51.61 36.46
CA ALA A 7 -24.03 -52.19 37.82
C ALA A 7 -23.02 -51.61 38.84
N TYR A 8 -22.09 -50.77 38.39
CA TYR A 8 -21.05 -50.15 39.19
C TYR A 8 -21.14 -48.60 39.23
N GLY A 9 -22.24 -47.98 38.84
CA GLY A 9 -22.46 -46.53 38.82
C GLY A 9 -22.48 -45.96 37.41
N SER A 10 -22.74 -44.65 37.35
CA SER A 10 -22.80 -43.92 36.07
C SER A 10 -21.40 -43.59 35.57
N THR A 11 -21.13 -43.81 34.30
CA THR A 11 -19.87 -43.44 33.62
C THR A 11 -20.17 -42.39 32.54
N VAL A 12 -19.30 -41.41 32.41
CA VAL A 12 -19.39 -40.44 31.32
C VAL A 12 -18.87 -41.08 30.04
N SER A 13 -19.71 -41.20 29.02
CA SER A 13 -19.35 -41.77 27.73
C SER A 13 -18.91 -40.71 26.69
N GLY A 14 -19.19 -39.47 26.99
CA GLY A 14 -18.80 -38.31 26.21
C GLY A 14 -19.28 -37.03 26.87
N PHE A 15 -18.80 -35.91 26.41
CA PHE A 15 -19.30 -34.61 26.84
C PHE A 15 -19.44 -33.67 25.65
N GLY A 16 -20.42 -32.80 25.71
CA GLY A 16 -20.67 -31.77 24.73
C GLY A 16 -20.78 -30.40 25.40
N TYR A 17 -20.62 -29.39 24.63
CA TYR A 17 -20.70 -27.99 25.07
C TYR A 17 -21.43 -27.16 24.00
N ASP A 18 -22.48 -26.49 24.42
CA ASP A 18 -23.23 -25.51 23.62
C ASP A 18 -22.45 -24.20 23.66
N VAL A 19 -21.68 -23.93 22.59
CA VAL A 19 -20.73 -22.81 22.52
C VAL A 19 -21.49 -21.47 22.43
N ASN A 20 -22.58 -21.45 21.68
CA ASN A 20 -23.34 -20.22 21.41
C ASN A 20 -24.47 -20.01 22.42
N LYS A 21 -24.69 -20.96 23.37
CA LYS A 21 -25.74 -20.92 24.40
C LYS A 21 -27.17 -20.76 23.86
N SER A 22 -27.40 -21.28 22.64
CA SER A 22 -28.74 -21.27 22.03
C SER A 22 -29.78 -22.10 22.83
N GLY A 23 -29.29 -23.00 23.68
CA GLY A 23 -30.15 -23.92 24.46
C GLY A 23 -30.63 -25.12 23.65
N ASP A 24 -30.18 -25.29 22.43
CA ASP A 24 -30.62 -26.31 21.48
C ASP A 24 -29.53 -27.36 21.17
N PHE A 25 -28.56 -27.52 22.08
CA PHE A 25 -27.48 -28.51 21.93
C PHE A 25 -28.05 -29.89 21.61
N SER A 26 -27.57 -30.52 20.56
CA SER A 26 -27.91 -31.87 20.15
C SER A 26 -26.80 -32.53 19.37
N ILE A 27 -26.82 -33.86 19.33
CA ILE A 27 -25.87 -34.66 18.55
C ILE A 27 -26.60 -35.53 17.53
N THR A 28 -26.02 -35.72 16.35
CA THR A 28 -26.63 -36.52 15.28
C THR A 28 -25.69 -37.60 14.80
N LYS A 29 -26.27 -38.75 14.42
CA LYS A 29 -25.61 -39.84 13.75
C LYS A 29 -26.61 -40.62 12.90
N ASP A 30 -26.29 -40.92 11.67
CA ASP A 30 -27.11 -41.75 10.75
C ASP A 30 -28.58 -41.29 10.67
N GLY A 31 -28.84 -39.97 10.76
CA GLY A 31 -30.18 -39.38 10.68
C GLY A 31 -30.98 -39.43 11.99
N VAL A 32 -30.39 -39.88 13.07
CA VAL A 32 -30.99 -39.85 14.42
C VAL A 32 -30.39 -38.69 15.20
N THR A 33 -31.23 -37.84 15.79
CA THR A 33 -30.81 -36.71 16.64
C THR A 33 -31.20 -36.99 18.09
N LEU A 34 -30.26 -36.78 19.01
CA LEU A 34 -30.47 -36.87 20.46
C LEU A 34 -30.20 -35.50 21.09
N SER A 35 -31.16 -35.04 21.89
CA SER A 35 -31.03 -33.80 22.65
C SER A 35 -30.95 -34.10 24.16
N PRO A 36 -30.34 -33.19 24.97
CA PRO A 36 -30.30 -33.33 26.41
C PRO A 36 -31.71 -33.36 27.02
N ASN A 37 -31.87 -34.13 28.09
CA ASN A 37 -33.06 -34.06 28.93
C ASN A 37 -33.02 -32.79 29.82
N GLU A 38 -34.06 -32.63 30.66
CA GLU A 38 -34.19 -31.52 31.62
C GLU A 38 -33.01 -31.34 32.59
N ASN A 39 -32.15 -32.36 32.74
CA ASN A 39 -30.93 -32.32 33.53
C ASN A 39 -29.66 -32.12 32.68
N GLY A 40 -29.79 -31.78 31.41
CA GLY A 40 -28.68 -31.58 30.50
C GLY A 40 -27.98 -32.90 30.10
N ILE A 41 -28.63 -34.07 30.22
CA ILE A 41 -28.03 -35.37 29.96
C ILE A 41 -28.62 -35.97 28.68
N ILE A 42 -27.77 -36.35 27.72
CA ILE A 42 -28.18 -37.17 26.57
C ILE A 42 -28.05 -38.63 26.95
N PHE A 43 -29.16 -39.37 26.84
CA PHE A 43 -29.21 -40.79 27.16
C PHE A 43 -29.78 -41.61 26.00
N SER A 44 -29.08 -42.69 25.64
CA SER A 44 -29.59 -43.68 24.69
C SER A 44 -29.20 -45.07 25.14
N SER A 45 -30.21 -45.95 25.30
CA SER A 45 -30.00 -47.37 25.58
C SER A 45 -29.73 -48.20 24.33
N SER A 46 -29.88 -47.64 23.12
CA SER A 46 -29.92 -48.38 21.86
C SER A 46 -28.76 -48.03 20.91
N TYR A 47 -28.03 -46.97 21.17
CA TYR A 47 -26.97 -46.49 20.28
C TYR A 47 -25.66 -46.31 21.07
N GLY A 48 -24.56 -46.80 20.53
CA GLY A 48 -23.21 -46.47 21.00
C GLY A 48 -22.90 -44.98 20.70
N TYR A 49 -22.10 -44.32 21.56
CA TYR A 49 -21.85 -42.88 21.49
C TYR A 49 -20.71 -42.51 20.52
N ASP A 50 -20.06 -43.46 19.86
CA ASP A 50 -19.02 -43.19 18.87
C ASP A 50 -19.60 -42.73 17.54
N GLY A 51 -18.93 -41.76 16.89
CA GLY A 51 -19.31 -41.27 15.57
C GLY A 51 -20.50 -40.34 15.53
N TRP A 52 -20.92 -39.79 16.67
CA TRP A 52 -21.89 -38.71 16.72
C TRP A 52 -21.21 -37.36 16.53
N THR A 53 -21.91 -36.45 15.89
CA THR A 53 -21.46 -35.07 15.67
C THR A 53 -22.51 -34.08 16.23
N CYS A 54 -22.11 -32.91 16.64
CA CYS A 54 -23.05 -31.85 17.01
C CYS A 54 -23.92 -31.48 15.82
N THR A 55 -25.18 -31.21 16.06
CA THR A 55 -26.12 -30.75 15.04
C THR A 55 -25.76 -29.32 14.60
N ASP A 56 -25.35 -28.46 15.54
CA ASP A 56 -24.76 -27.18 15.27
C ASP A 56 -23.24 -27.35 15.12
N PRO A 57 -22.62 -26.93 13.99
CA PRO A 57 -21.17 -27.06 13.78
C PRO A 57 -20.32 -26.23 14.74
N GLU A 58 -20.89 -25.25 15.44
CA GLU A 58 -20.18 -24.43 16.44
C GLU A 58 -20.14 -25.10 17.81
N ASP A 59 -20.99 -26.09 18.06
CA ASP A 59 -21.01 -26.85 19.31
C ASP A 59 -19.92 -27.92 19.33
N TYR A 60 -19.54 -28.34 20.53
CA TYR A 60 -18.48 -29.31 20.71
C TYR A 60 -19.03 -30.59 21.32
N TRP A 61 -18.70 -31.73 20.68
CA TRP A 61 -18.96 -33.06 21.19
C TRP A 61 -17.74 -33.96 21.07
N GLN A 62 -17.42 -34.68 22.10
CA GLN A 62 -16.39 -35.73 22.09
C GLN A 62 -16.89 -36.99 22.78
N SER A 63 -16.80 -38.11 22.09
CA SER A 63 -17.03 -39.44 22.65
C SER A 63 -15.75 -40.28 22.52
N GLY A 64 -15.59 -41.25 23.38
CA GLY A 64 -14.40 -42.08 23.31
C GLY A 64 -14.26 -43.11 24.40
N TRP A 65 -14.96 -44.23 24.26
CA TRP A 65 -14.85 -45.34 25.22
C TRP A 65 -14.06 -46.54 24.70
N TYR A 66 -14.07 -46.80 23.41
CA TYR A 66 -13.67 -48.08 22.86
C TYR A 66 -12.17 -48.25 22.61
N GLN A 67 -11.36 -47.20 22.59
CA GLN A 67 -9.93 -47.29 22.29
C GLN A 67 -9.02 -46.74 23.37
N GLY A 68 -9.56 -46.40 24.54
CA GLY A 68 -8.83 -45.88 25.70
C GLY A 68 -9.75 -45.73 26.90
N TYR A 69 -9.29 -45.01 27.91
CA TYR A 69 -10.14 -44.69 29.03
C TYR A 69 -9.98 -43.23 29.44
N TRP A 70 -11.02 -42.66 30.07
CA TRP A 70 -10.99 -41.31 30.59
C TRP A 70 -10.45 -41.31 32.02
N SER A 71 -9.43 -40.52 32.28
CA SER A 71 -8.96 -40.28 33.63
C SER A 71 -9.53 -38.96 34.15
N TYR A 72 -10.10 -39.01 35.34
CA TYR A 72 -10.69 -37.85 36.01
C TYR A 72 -9.70 -37.26 36.99
N TRP A 73 -9.30 -36.03 36.77
CA TRP A 73 -8.33 -35.30 37.57
C TRP A 73 -8.96 -34.12 38.25
N LEU A 74 -8.52 -33.80 39.45
CA LEU A 74 -9.04 -32.76 40.28
C LEU A 74 -7.99 -31.71 40.60
N LYS A 75 -8.46 -30.47 40.63
CA LYS A 75 -7.68 -29.33 41.08
C LYS A 75 -8.60 -28.45 41.94
N SER A 76 -8.19 -28.14 43.16
CA SER A 76 -9.03 -27.42 44.12
C SER A 76 -8.96 -25.91 43.98
N SER A 77 -7.90 -25.40 43.37
CA SER A 77 -7.74 -24.00 43.03
C SER A 77 -6.75 -23.86 41.86
N ASP A 78 -6.66 -22.69 41.26
CA ASP A 78 -5.72 -22.41 40.15
C ASP A 78 -4.24 -22.64 40.53
N SER A 79 -3.89 -22.49 41.78
CA SER A 79 -2.53 -22.68 42.28
C SER A 79 -2.18 -24.13 42.59
N ASP A 80 -3.15 -25.04 42.63
CA ASP A 80 -2.92 -26.42 43.03
C ASP A 80 -2.43 -27.27 41.85
N ALA A 81 -1.71 -28.34 42.17
CA ALA A 81 -1.37 -29.36 41.19
C ALA A 81 -2.55 -30.27 40.90
N TRP A 82 -2.67 -30.73 39.64
CA TRP A 82 -3.65 -31.73 39.28
C TRP A 82 -3.43 -33.06 39.99
N GLY A 83 -4.47 -33.59 40.62
CA GLY A 83 -4.48 -34.86 41.29
C GLY A 83 -5.49 -35.85 40.67
N TYR A 84 -5.12 -37.13 40.62
CA TYR A 84 -6.02 -38.18 40.13
C TYR A 84 -7.16 -38.43 41.14
N SER A 85 -8.41 -38.45 40.65
CA SER A 85 -9.58 -38.75 41.49
C SER A 85 -9.84 -40.24 41.59
N GLY A 86 -9.80 -40.77 42.80
CA GLY A 86 -10.17 -42.15 43.07
C GLY A 86 -11.69 -42.39 43.18
N THR A 87 -12.52 -41.31 43.25
CA THR A 87 -13.97 -41.43 43.50
C THR A 87 -14.81 -41.21 42.23
N GLY A 88 -14.22 -40.79 41.14
CA GLY A 88 -14.95 -40.45 39.92
C GLY A 88 -15.84 -39.21 40.09
N ILE A 89 -16.64 -38.91 39.04
CA ILE A 89 -17.48 -37.71 38.97
C ILE A 89 -18.63 -37.71 39.97
N THR A 90 -19.19 -38.84 40.32
CA THR A 90 -20.36 -38.96 41.17
C THR A 90 -20.06 -38.70 42.65
N GLY A 91 -18.81 -38.73 43.06
CA GLY A 91 -18.40 -38.53 44.45
C GLY A 91 -18.12 -37.10 44.87
N ARG A 92 -18.27 -36.11 43.97
CA ARG A 92 -17.84 -34.74 44.21
C ARG A 92 -18.95 -33.71 43.93
N LYS A 93 -19.07 -32.77 44.84
CA LYS A 93 -19.83 -31.54 44.64
C LYS A 93 -18.86 -30.44 44.21
N LEU A 94 -19.07 -29.89 43.02
CA LEU A 94 -18.28 -28.77 42.52
C LEU A 94 -18.55 -27.51 43.34
N THR A 95 -17.50 -26.79 43.69
CA THR A 95 -17.56 -25.49 44.33
C THR A 95 -16.84 -24.48 43.45
N ASP A 96 -17.15 -23.22 43.61
CA ASP A 96 -16.55 -22.15 42.87
C ASP A 96 -15.01 -22.14 43.03
N GLY A 97 -14.28 -21.96 41.91
CA GLY A 97 -12.81 -22.03 41.89
C GLY A 97 -12.20 -23.43 41.77
N CYS A 98 -13.00 -24.49 41.63
CA CYS A 98 -12.53 -25.85 41.36
C CYS A 98 -12.45 -26.12 39.86
N TRP A 99 -11.42 -26.88 39.47
CA TRP A 99 -11.21 -27.31 38.08
C TRP A 99 -11.29 -28.83 37.98
N ASP A 100 -12.05 -29.33 37.02
CA ASP A 100 -12.11 -30.72 36.67
C ASP A 100 -11.46 -30.95 35.31
N GLY A 101 -10.46 -31.81 35.29
CA GLY A 101 -9.71 -32.15 34.08
C GLY A 101 -9.99 -33.57 33.63
N TRP A 102 -10.19 -33.73 32.33
CA TRP A 102 -10.33 -35.03 31.66
C TRP A 102 -9.19 -35.29 30.72
N ASN A 103 -8.66 -36.50 30.72
CA ASN A 103 -7.65 -36.95 29.79
C ASN A 103 -8.04 -38.30 29.21
N PHE A 104 -8.00 -38.42 27.89
CA PHE A 104 -8.24 -39.66 27.18
C PHE A 104 -6.93 -40.31 26.79
N ALA A 105 -6.67 -41.51 27.32
CA ALA A 105 -5.47 -42.28 26.99
C ALA A 105 -5.83 -43.48 26.12
N VAL A 106 -5.22 -43.57 24.96
CA VAL A 106 -5.42 -44.67 24.00
C VAL A 106 -4.81 -45.98 24.49
N ASN A 107 -3.82 -45.90 25.39
CA ASN A 107 -3.17 -47.08 25.97
C ASN A 107 -2.77 -46.78 27.43
N MET A 108 -3.13 -47.67 28.35
CA MET A 108 -2.84 -47.54 29.76
C MET A 108 -1.34 -47.50 30.12
N SER A 109 -0.49 -47.88 29.18
CA SER A 109 0.99 -47.83 29.36
C SER A 109 1.63 -46.54 28.82
N SER A 110 0.90 -45.67 28.14
CA SER A 110 1.44 -44.44 27.59
C SER A 110 1.38 -43.26 28.58
N GLN A 111 2.50 -42.66 28.88
CA GLN A 111 2.59 -41.39 29.60
C GLN A 111 2.30 -40.21 28.65
N PRO A 112 1.77 -39.10 29.14
CA PRO A 112 1.47 -38.73 30.54
C PRO A 112 0.03 -39.02 30.93
N TRP A 113 -0.15 -39.54 32.13
CA TRP A 113 -1.43 -39.80 32.78
C TRP A 113 -2.14 -38.53 33.27
N LYS A 114 -1.46 -37.40 33.22
CA LYS A 114 -2.03 -36.10 33.59
C LYS A 114 -2.63 -35.42 32.36
N PRO A 115 -3.79 -34.75 32.48
CA PRO A 115 -4.21 -33.79 31.47
C PRO A 115 -3.02 -32.88 31.20
N LEU A 116 -2.67 -32.64 29.94
CA LEU A 116 -1.92 -31.44 29.58
C LEU A 116 -2.76 -30.30 30.14
N ALA A 117 -2.14 -29.43 30.95
CA ALA A 117 -2.83 -28.25 31.45
C ALA A 117 -3.54 -27.63 30.23
N PRO A 118 -4.88 -27.45 30.27
CA PRO A 118 -5.51 -26.67 29.24
C PRO A 118 -4.69 -25.38 29.17
N ALA A 119 -4.31 -24.95 27.98
CA ALA A 119 -3.89 -23.57 27.80
C ALA A 119 -4.92 -22.75 28.57
N PRO A 120 -4.53 -21.86 29.50
CA PRO A 120 -5.47 -21.24 30.38
C PRO A 120 -6.56 -20.63 29.51
N LYS A 121 -7.73 -21.26 29.40
CA LYS A 121 -8.90 -20.55 29.07
C LYS A 121 -8.99 -19.61 30.25
N ASN A 122 -8.67 -18.36 29.99
CA ASN A 122 -8.95 -17.30 30.95
C ASN A 122 -10.37 -17.64 31.47
N GLY A 123 -10.51 -17.83 32.77
CA GLY A 123 -11.82 -18.06 33.35
C GLY A 123 -12.77 -16.99 32.83
N PRO A 124 -14.10 -17.18 32.94
CA PRO A 124 -15.03 -16.22 32.37
C PRO A 124 -14.54 -14.81 32.72
N THR A 125 -14.41 -13.98 31.72
CA THR A 125 -13.88 -12.63 31.88
C THR A 125 -14.99 -11.70 32.38
N ALA A 126 -14.68 -10.88 33.39
CA ALA A 126 -15.58 -9.84 33.86
C ALA A 126 -15.92 -8.85 32.70
N PRO A 127 -17.11 -8.24 32.73
CA PRO A 127 -17.46 -7.24 31.73
C PRO A 127 -16.52 -6.04 31.78
N SER A 128 -16.16 -5.52 30.64
CA SER A 128 -15.43 -4.24 30.51
C SER A 128 -15.89 -3.51 29.26
N VAL A 129 -15.93 -2.18 29.31
CA VAL A 129 -16.24 -1.35 28.14
C VAL A 129 -14.95 -1.08 27.38
N LYS A 130 -14.93 -1.45 26.10
CA LYS A 130 -13.80 -1.21 25.19
C LYS A 130 -13.93 0.14 24.47
N VAL A 131 -15.16 0.46 24.05
CA VAL A 131 -15.51 1.74 23.43
C VAL A 131 -16.76 2.26 24.14
N GLN A 132 -16.66 3.46 24.68
CA GLN A 132 -17.79 4.13 25.33
C GLN A 132 -18.76 4.68 24.28
N PRO A 133 -20.06 4.81 24.62
CA PRO A 133 -20.97 5.61 23.83
C PRO A 133 -20.58 7.09 23.94
N GLU A 134 -21.09 7.93 23.04
CA GLU A 134 -20.78 9.34 22.99
C GLU A 134 -22.05 10.18 22.89
N ASP A 135 -22.00 11.46 23.32
CA ASP A 135 -23.09 12.41 23.15
C ASP A 135 -23.51 12.55 21.68
N VAL A 136 -24.81 12.69 21.45
CA VAL A 136 -25.38 12.76 20.09
C VAL A 136 -26.43 13.86 20.04
N THR A 137 -26.34 14.71 19.00
CA THR A 137 -27.39 15.66 18.62
C THR A 137 -28.01 15.25 17.29
N VAL A 138 -29.31 15.06 17.25
CA VAL A 138 -30.10 14.71 16.08
C VAL A 138 -31.27 15.65 15.88
N SER A 139 -31.69 15.84 14.63
CA SER A 139 -32.95 16.54 14.33
C SER A 139 -34.15 15.61 14.61
N PRO A 140 -35.34 16.17 14.92
CA PRO A 140 -36.55 15.37 15.04
C PRO A 140 -36.81 14.54 13.76
N GLY A 141 -37.11 13.26 13.95
CA GLY A 141 -37.32 12.30 12.85
C GLY A 141 -36.07 11.53 12.40
N GLU A 142 -34.88 11.95 12.79
CA GLU A 142 -33.65 11.20 12.51
C GLU A 142 -33.50 9.98 13.41
N SER A 143 -32.74 8.99 12.94
CA SER A 143 -32.40 7.81 13.74
C SER A 143 -31.11 8.03 14.53
N VAL A 144 -31.04 7.43 15.71
CA VAL A 144 -29.84 7.40 16.55
C VAL A 144 -29.58 5.98 17.03
N THR A 145 -28.31 5.59 17.11
CA THR A 145 -27.90 4.29 17.67
C THR A 145 -26.71 4.49 18.60
N PHE A 146 -26.87 4.06 19.84
CA PHE A 146 -25.77 3.93 20.79
C PHE A 146 -25.21 2.51 20.67
N ALA A 147 -23.97 2.37 20.26
CA ALA A 147 -23.30 1.09 19.99
C ALA A 147 -21.90 1.02 20.63
N PRO A 148 -21.82 1.01 21.96
CA PRO A 148 -20.56 0.79 22.67
C PRO A 148 -20.01 -0.61 22.37
N GLU A 149 -18.69 -0.80 22.48
CA GLU A 149 -18.06 -2.11 22.37
C GLU A 149 -17.71 -2.66 23.75
N PHE A 150 -17.99 -3.94 23.97
CA PHE A 150 -17.75 -4.61 25.23
C PHE A 150 -16.79 -5.79 25.08
N LYS A 151 -16.14 -6.16 26.18
CA LYS A 151 -15.44 -7.43 26.37
C LYS A 151 -15.97 -8.11 27.62
N GLY A 152 -15.97 -9.43 27.62
CA GLY A 152 -16.43 -10.26 28.71
C GLY A 152 -17.20 -11.47 28.17
N ASP A 153 -17.38 -12.49 29.01
CA ASP A 153 -18.10 -13.69 28.63
C ASP A 153 -19.52 -13.62 29.17
N SER A 154 -20.50 -14.06 28.38
CA SER A 154 -21.91 -14.15 28.79
C SER A 154 -22.48 -12.85 29.33
N LEU A 155 -22.39 -11.80 28.53
CA LEU A 155 -22.84 -10.47 28.91
C LEU A 155 -24.34 -10.32 28.81
N TYR A 156 -24.93 -9.71 29.81
CA TYR A 156 -26.33 -9.26 29.86
C TYR A 156 -26.33 -7.73 29.85
N PHE A 157 -27.28 -7.14 29.11
CA PHE A 157 -27.36 -5.70 28.90
C PHE A 157 -28.69 -5.17 29.36
N GLN A 158 -28.72 -3.95 29.90
CA GLN A 158 -29.93 -3.17 30.15
C GLN A 158 -29.62 -1.70 29.90
N TRP A 159 -30.37 -1.09 28.99
CA TRP A 159 -30.25 0.35 28.73
C TRP A 159 -31.18 1.14 29.66
N TYR A 160 -30.71 2.32 30.00
CA TYR A 160 -31.41 3.27 30.87
C TYR A 160 -31.49 4.63 30.17
N LYS A 161 -32.61 5.33 30.40
CA LYS A 161 -32.80 6.74 30.07
C LYS A 161 -33.20 7.48 31.35
N ASP A 162 -32.47 8.56 31.66
CA ASP A 162 -32.73 9.40 32.84
C ASP A 162 -32.91 8.58 34.12
N GLU A 163 -32.02 7.57 34.33
CA GLU A 163 -32.00 6.63 35.45
C GLU A 163 -33.18 5.59 35.46
N VAL A 164 -34.05 5.61 34.45
CA VAL A 164 -35.16 4.65 34.31
C VAL A 164 -34.79 3.59 33.26
N ALA A 165 -34.95 2.31 33.64
CA ALA A 165 -34.72 1.20 32.71
C ALA A 165 -35.68 1.29 31.51
N ILE A 166 -35.11 1.18 30.30
CA ILE A 166 -35.90 1.15 29.07
C ILE A 166 -36.40 -0.28 28.86
N GLN A 167 -37.70 -0.42 28.75
CA GLN A 167 -38.32 -1.73 28.58
C GLN A 167 -37.82 -2.43 27.31
N ASP A 168 -37.50 -3.72 27.41
CA ASP A 168 -37.03 -4.59 26.31
C ASP A 168 -35.72 -4.13 25.64
N ALA A 169 -34.95 -3.23 26.27
CA ALA A 169 -33.67 -2.74 25.75
C ALA A 169 -32.49 -3.52 26.34
N GLU A 170 -32.39 -4.81 25.98
CA GLU A 170 -31.43 -5.79 26.51
C GLU A 170 -30.34 -6.19 25.49
N ALA A 171 -30.19 -5.43 24.41
CA ALA A 171 -29.14 -5.66 23.40
C ALA A 171 -27.86 -4.86 23.72
N SER A 172 -26.73 -5.26 23.12
CA SER A 172 -25.45 -4.54 23.24
C SER A 172 -25.47 -3.13 22.64
N SER A 173 -26.49 -2.81 21.84
CA SER A 173 -26.72 -1.48 21.26
C SER A 173 -28.19 -1.08 21.48
N TYR A 174 -28.45 0.22 21.51
CA TYR A 174 -29.78 0.77 21.59
C TYR A 174 -30.04 1.75 20.44
N SER A 175 -31.16 1.57 19.72
CA SER A 175 -31.53 2.38 18.56
C SER A 175 -32.89 3.02 18.69
N ILE A 176 -32.98 4.29 18.33
CA ILE A 176 -34.21 5.05 18.16
C ILE A 176 -34.33 5.32 16.64
N VAL A 177 -35.38 4.79 16.01
CA VAL A 177 -35.53 4.84 14.53
C VAL A 177 -35.94 6.22 14.05
N SER A 178 -36.72 6.95 14.83
CA SER A 178 -37.21 8.30 14.55
C SER A 178 -37.26 9.06 15.86
N ALA A 179 -36.24 9.85 16.15
CA ALA A 179 -36.12 10.58 17.41
C ALA A 179 -37.15 11.71 17.51
N GLU A 180 -37.84 11.75 18.62
CA GLU A 180 -38.72 12.84 19.01
C GLU A 180 -38.08 13.68 20.12
N THR A 181 -38.57 14.91 20.35
CA THR A 181 -38.06 15.77 21.44
C THR A 181 -38.20 15.14 22.81
N SER A 182 -39.18 14.21 22.97
CA SER A 182 -39.39 13.40 24.17
C SER A 182 -38.28 12.35 24.39
N ASP A 183 -37.49 12.00 23.35
CA ASP A 183 -36.37 11.06 23.46
C ASP A 183 -35.10 11.74 23.98
N ALA A 184 -35.03 13.06 23.98
CA ALA A 184 -33.91 13.78 24.60
C ALA A 184 -33.74 13.37 26.06
N GLY A 185 -32.49 13.18 26.51
CA GLY A 185 -32.18 12.71 27.85
C GLY A 185 -30.80 12.08 27.97
N ARG A 186 -30.54 11.50 29.13
CA ARG A 186 -29.26 10.87 29.47
C ARG A 186 -29.37 9.34 29.35
N TYR A 187 -28.47 8.74 28.58
CA TYR A 187 -28.50 7.29 28.30
C TYR A 187 -27.24 6.62 28.80
N TYR A 188 -27.37 5.42 29.32
CA TYR A 188 -26.24 4.53 29.63
C TYR A 188 -26.69 3.07 29.58
N CYS A 189 -25.75 2.16 29.45
CA CYS A 189 -25.97 0.73 29.46
C CYS A 189 -25.34 0.10 30.71
N VAL A 190 -26.10 -0.66 31.46
CA VAL A 190 -25.57 -1.54 32.51
C VAL A 190 -25.28 -2.89 31.89
N VAL A 191 -24.08 -3.39 32.13
CA VAL A 191 -23.57 -4.66 31.57
C VAL A 191 -23.16 -5.55 32.72
N SER A 192 -23.63 -6.76 32.75
CA SER A 192 -23.34 -7.70 33.82
C SER A 192 -23.04 -9.09 33.30
N ASN A 193 -22.32 -9.85 34.09
CA ASN A 193 -22.23 -11.29 33.99
C ASN A 193 -22.14 -11.90 35.42
N MET A 194 -21.84 -13.18 35.51
CA MET A 194 -21.73 -13.85 36.82
C MET A 194 -20.59 -13.32 37.71
N LEU A 195 -19.67 -12.52 37.18
CA LEU A 195 -18.49 -12.04 37.89
C LEU A 195 -18.63 -10.61 38.37
N ASP A 196 -19.26 -9.73 37.58
CA ASP A 196 -19.29 -8.31 37.88
C ASP A 196 -20.46 -7.60 37.14
N THR A 197 -20.73 -6.38 37.57
CA THR A 197 -21.69 -5.47 36.94
C THR A 197 -21.06 -4.10 36.81
N ILE A 198 -21.01 -3.59 35.59
CA ILE A 198 -20.44 -2.27 35.24
C ILE A 198 -21.48 -1.45 34.47
N SER A 199 -21.23 -0.16 34.32
CA SER A 199 -21.99 0.71 33.40
C SER A 199 -21.09 1.36 32.40
N THR A 200 -21.63 1.71 31.23
CA THR A 200 -20.98 2.67 30.32
C THR A 200 -20.97 4.05 30.95
N ASP A 201 -20.21 4.96 30.36
CA ASP A 201 -20.39 6.39 30.62
C ASP A 201 -21.81 6.80 30.25
N THR A 202 -22.31 7.82 30.97
CA THR A 202 -23.61 8.40 30.68
C THR A 202 -23.43 9.41 29.55
N VAL A 203 -24.23 9.26 28.49
CA VAL A 203 -24.23 10.13 27.32
C VAL A 203 -25.54 10.88 27.19
N THR A 204 -25.49 12.05 26.58
CA THR A 204 -26.63 12.92 26.35
C THR A 204 -27.13 12.81 24.91
N LEU A 205 -28.43 12.50 24.76
CA LEU A 205 -29.14 12.68 23.49
C LEU A 205 -29.83 14.04 23.50
N VAL A 206 -29.46 14.90 22.56
CA VAL A 206 -30.17 16.15 22.26
C VAL A 206 -31.00 15.92 20.99
N VAL A 207 -32.31 16.12 21.07
CA VAL A 207 -33.21 16.10 19.91
C VAL A 207 -33.70 17.52 19.66
N GLY A 208 -33.18 18.14 18.61
CA GLY A 208 -33.46 19.54 18.28
C GLY A 208 -32.80 19.93 16.96
N ASP A 209 -33.03 21.15 16.53
CA ASP A 209 -32.39 21.68 15.33
C ASP A 209 -30.87 21.76 15.54
N LYS A 210 -30.11 21.23 14.59
CA LYS A 210 -28.64 21.40 14.52
C LYS A 210 -28.37 22.82 14.06
N SER A 211 -28.42 23.77 15.00
CA SER A 211 -28.15 25.18 14.70
C SER A 211 -26.67 25.38 14.40
N VAL A 212 -26.36 25.96 13.26
CA VAL A 212 -24.98 26.41 12.98
C VAL A 212 -24.79 27.83 13.47
N ILE A 213 -23.60 28.14 13.98
CA ILE A 213 -23.18 29.49 14.38
C ILE A 213 -22.48 30.12 13.18
N ALA A 214 -22.74 31.42 12.97
CA ALA A 214 -22.12 32.14 11.89
C ALA A 214 -21.64 33.53 12.35
N ALA A 215 -20.62 34.02 11.68
CA ALA A 215 -20.11 35.40 11.83
C ALA A 215 -20.39 36.18 10.55
N PRO A 216 -20.49 37.54 10.63
CA PRO A 216 -20.58 38.38 9.44
C PRO A 216 -19.40 38.11 8.49
N GLY A 217 -19.67 37.97 7.19
CA GLY A 217 -18.66 37.87 6.16
C GLY A 217 -18.07 39.21 5.76
N GLU A 218 -17.07 39.18 4.89
CA GLU A 218 -16.43 40.42 4.39
C GLU A 218 -17.39 41.31 3.57
N GLU A 219 -18.30 40.70 2.82
CA GLU A 219 -19.29 41.41 2.04
C GLU A 219 -20.51 41.77 2.89
N PRO A 220 -21.06 43.00 2.82
CA PRO A 220 -22.24 43.36 3.59
C PRO A 220 -23.43 42.42 3.36
N GLY A 221 -24.07 41.99 4.44
CA GLY A 221 -25.21 41.09 4.40
C GLY A 221 -24.88 39.62 4.10
N THR A 222 -23.59 39.24 4.12
CA THR A 222 -23.14 37.87 4.01
C THR A 222 -22.63 37.31 5.33
N ALA A 223 -22.65 35.99 5.50
CA ALA A 223 -22.15 35.31 6.68
C ALA A 223 -21.31 34.05 6.31
N LEU A 224 -20.40 33.70 7.20
CA LEU A 224 -19.62 32.47 7.21
C LEU A 224 -20.06 31.62 8.40
N VAL A 225 -20.26 30.32 8.19
CA VAL A 225 -20.44 29.36 9.29
C VAL A 225 -19.08 29.15 9.95
N VAL A 226 -19.00 29.39 11.26
CA VAL A 226 -17.75 29.34 12.04
C VAL A 226 -17.73 28.12 12.95
N TYR A 227 -16.55 27.78 13.47
CA TYR A 227 -16.34 26.66 14.39
C TYR A 227 -17.12 26.85 15.70
N ASP A 228 -17.67 25.74 16.23
CA ASP A 228 -18.24 25.65 17.56
C ASP A 228 -18.06 24.23 18.13
N ASP A 229 -17.66 24.14 19.41
CA ASP A 229 -17.38 22.86 20.08
C ASP A 229 -18.59 21.90 20.07
N SER A 230 -19.83 22.43 20.05
CA SER A 230 -21.07 21.63 20.03
C SER A 230 -21.21 20.79 18.76
N TYR A 231 -20.54 21.15 17.66
CA TYR A 231 -20.64 20.45 16.38
C TYR A 231 -20.05 19.03 16.44
N ALA A 232 -19.11 18.76 17.35
CA ALA A 232 -18.58 17.42 17.58
C ALA A 232 -19.67 16.38 17.94
N SER A 233 -20.80 16.84 18.49
CA SER A 233 -21.95 16.01 18.84
C SER A 233 -22.92 15.78 17.66
N PHE A 234 -22.82 16.57 16.57
CA PHE A 234 -23.74 16.45 15.42
C PHE A 234 -23.64 15.09 14.76
N SER A 235 -24.79 14.47 14.54
CA SER A 235 -24.90 13.15 13.92
C SER A 235 -25.88 13.15 12.75
N GLY A 236 -25.68 12.24 11.79
CA GLY A 236 -26.57 12.11 10.65
C GLY A 236 -26.39 13.25 9.64
N ILE A 237 -27.49 13.84 9.18
CA ILE A 237 -27.49 14.89 8.16
C ILE A 237 -27.41 16.27 8.82
N LEU A 238 -26.49 17.10 8.36
CA LEU A 238 -26.42 18.51 8.69
C LEU A 238 -27.00 19.32 7.53
N THR A 239 -27.98 20.20 7.80
CA THR A 239 -28.47 21.18 6.83
C THR A 239 -27.97 22.56 7.20
N ILE A 240 -27.17 23.17 6.34
CA ILE A 240 -26.71 24.54 6.50
C ILE A 240 -27.74 25.46 5.85
N PRO A 241 -28.34 26.42 6.61
CA PRO A 241 -29.39 27.28 6.09
C PRO A 241 -28.84 28.29 5.08
N GLN A 242 -29.71 28.75 4.16
CA GLN A 242 -29.34 29.79 3.18
C GLN A 242 -29.18 31.18 3.82
N THR A 243 -29.93 31.42 4.89
CA THR A 243 -29.87 32.67 5.67
C THR A 243 -29.81 32.37 7.16
N ILE A 244 -29.12 33.22 7.91
CA ILE A 244 -28.98 33.10 9.35
C ILE A 244 -29.17 34.44 10.01
N LEU A 245 -29.70 34.47 11.24
CA LEU A 245 -29.84 35.68 12.03
C LEU A 245 -28.61 35.89 12.90
N ILE A 246 -27.96 37.05 12.81
CA ILE A 246 -26.87 37.45 13.67
C ILE A 246 -27.31 38.77 14.31
N GLU A 247 -27.42 38.77 15.64
CA GLU A 247 -27.87 39.93 16.41
C GLU A 247 -29.23 40.53 15.95
N GLY A 248 -30.08 39.67 15.38
CA GLY A 248 -31.41 40.02 14.88
C GLY A 248 -31.48 40.48 13.43
N GLU A 249 -30.36 40.65 12.77
CA GLU A 249 -30.26 40.97 11.35
C GLU A 249 -30.06 39.69 10.49
N SER A 250 -30.65 39.66 9.30
CA SER A 250 -30.60 38.50 8.40
C SER A 250 -29.39 38.56 7.47
N TYR A 251 -28.56 37.53 7.49
CA TYR A 251 -27.38 37.40 6.65
C TYR A 251 -27.52 36.20 5.71
N THR A 252 -26.99 36.30 4.49
CA THR A 252 -26.90 35.20 3.53
C THR A 252 -25.64 34.40 3.78
N VAL A 253 -25.76 33.08 4.00
CA VAL A 253 -24.62 32.21 4.17
C VAL A 253 -23.94 31.97 2.82
N VAL A 254 -22.69 32.44 2.71
CA VAL A 254 -21.88 32.32 1.48
C VAL A 254 -20.61 31.48 1.64
N GLY A 255 -20.25 31.09 2.87
CA GLY A 255 -19.03 30.34 3.12
C GLY A 255 -19.10 29.52 4.39
N ILE A 256 -18.21 28.57 4.46
CA ILE A 256 -17.86 27.82 5.66
C ILE A 256 -16.44 28.20 6.00
N ASP A 257 -16.23 28.64 7.22
CA ASP A 257 -14.93 29.14 7.69
C ASP A 257 -13.96 27.97 7.95
N ASP A 258 -12.71 28.30 8.20
CA ASP A 258 -11.66 27.33 8.50
C ASP A 258 -12.04 26.47 9.71
N MET A 259 -11.81 25.16 9.59
CA MET A 259 -12.04 24.16 10.64
C MET A 259 -13.46 24.09 11.20
N ALA A 260 -14.47 24.74 10.58
CA ALA A 260 -15.82 24.90 11.14
C ALA A 260 -16.43 23.57 11.64
N PHE A 261 -16.30 22.48 10.91
CA PHE A 261 -16.80 21.14 11.28
C PHE A 261 -15.67 20.10 11.39
N MET A 262 -14.46 20.55 11.70
CA MET A 262 -13.32 19.65 11.86
C MET A 262 -13.61 18.58 12.91
N GLY A 263 -13.38 17.31 12.57
CA GLY A 263 -13.55 16.17 13.49
C GLY A 263 -14.99 15.81 13.81
N CYS A 264 -16.00 16.32 13.08
CA CYS A 264 -17.40 15.93 13.25
C CYS A 264 -17.62 14.50 12.75
N ALA A 265 -17.08 13.52 13.48
CA ALA A 265 -16.98 12.12 13.07
C ALA A 265 -18.34 11.39 12.91
N LYS A 266 -19.43 11.96 13.40
CA LYS A 266 -20.77 11.37 13.34
C LYS A 266 -21.61 11.90 12.18
N LEU A 267 -21.17 12.94 11.48
CA LEU A 267 -21.85 13.46 10.29
C LEU A 267 -21.78 12.44 9.15
N THR A 268 -22.91 12.16 8.53
CA THR A 268 -23.03 11.23 7.40
C THR A 268 -23.22 11.94 6.07
N SER A 269 -23.82 13.13 6.08
CA SER A 269 -24.06 13.98 4.92
C SER A 269 -24.22 15.44 5.33
N VAL A 270 -23.93 16.35 4.41
CA VAL A 270 -24.14 17.79 4.57
C VAL A 270 -24.95 18.33 3.38
N THR A 271 -26.02 19.06 3.67
CA THR A 271 -26.76 19.83 2.67
C THR A 271 -26.30 21.29 2.70
N PHE A 272 -25.73 21.75 1.62
CA PHE A 272 -25.21 23.10 1.48
C PHE A 272 -26.26 24.05 0.89
N PRO A 273 -26.27 25.35 1.31
CA PRO A 273 -27.12 26.34 0.69
C PRO A 273 -26.67 26.67 -0.74
N SER A 274 -27.61 26.95 -1.62
CA SER A 274 -27.31 27.30 -3.03
C SER A 274 -26.42 28.55 -3.19
N THR A 275 -26.28 29.36 -2.14
CA THR A 275 -25.49 30.59 -2.07
C THR A 275 -24.03 30.36 -1.67
N LEU A 276 -23.64 29.10 -1.36
CA LEU A 276 -22.29 28.76 -0.91
C LEU A 276 -21.26 29.06 -2.01
N LYS A 277 -20.26 29.88 -1.68
CA LYS A 277 -19.14 30.24 -2.57
C LYS A 277 -17.83 29.57 -2.15
N THR A 278 -17.58 29.46 -0.84
CA THR A 278 -16.29 28.99 -0.33
C THR A 278 -16.42 27.98 0.79
N ILE A 279 -15.48 27.03 0.83
CA ILE A 279 -15.26 26.12 1.94
C ILE A 279 -13.84 26.34 2.40
N GLY A 280 -13.66 26.66 3.69
CA GLY A 280 -12.39 27.01 4.31
C GLY A 280 -11.43 25.82 4.51
N GLU A 281 -10.24 26.12 5.00
CA GLU A 281 -9.21 25.13 5.33
C GLU A 281 -9.71 24.18 6.43
N GLY A 282 -9.53 22.86 6.25
CA GLY A 282 -9.90 21.86 7.23
C GLY A 282 -11.37 21.82 7.62
N ALA A 283 -12.26 22.50 6.88
CA ALA A 283 -13.66 22.74 7.31
C ALA A 283 -14.41 21.45 7.67
N PHE A 284 -14.16 20.33 7.01
CA PHE A 284 -14.71 19.00 7.30
C PHE A 284 -13.61 17.94 7.48
N TYR A 285 -12.39 18.36 7.83
CA TYR A 285 -11.28 17.43 8.06
C TYR A 285 -11.64 16.41 9.13
N GLY A 286 -11.41 15.11 8.84
CA GLY A 286 -11.66 14.03 9.81
C GLY A 286 -13.14 13.71 10.04
N CYS A 287 -14.07 14.17 9.19
CA CYS A 287 -15.47 13.75 9.23
C CYS A 287 -15.58 12.28 8.76
N SER A 288 -15.20 11.35 9.63
CA SER A 288 -14.92 9.95 9.28
C SER A 288 -16.12 9.15 8.80
N ARG A 289 -17.36 9.61 9.07
CA ARG A 289 -18.59 8.99 8.60
C ARG A 289 -19.24 9.69 7.42
N LEU A 290 -18.67 10.79 6.92
CA LEU A 290 -19.19 11.51 5.78
C LEU A 290 -19.10 10.62 4.52
N THR A 291 -20.25 10.36 3.88
CA THR A 291 -20.35 9.41 2.75
C THR A 291 -20.50 10.10 1.41
N SER A 292 -21.06 11.30 1.40
CA SER A 292 -21.33 12.05 0.16
C SER A 292 -21.18 13.55 0.38
N VAL A 293 -20.70 14.23 -0.66
CA VAL A 293 -20.64 15.70 -0.78
C VAL A 293 -21.20 16.09 -2.12
N GLU A 294 -22.17 17.00 -2.11
CA GLU A 294 -22.74 17.62 -3.29
C GLU A 294 -22.62 19.15 -3.17
N LEU A 295 -21.74 19.75 -3.96
CA LEU A 295 -21.48 21.19 -3.90
C LEU A 295 -22.42 21.95 -4.82
N PRO A 296 -22.97 23.10 -4.38
CA PRO A 296 -23.77 23.99 -5.22
C PRO A 296 -23.00 24.53 -6.42
N ALA A 297 -23.71 24.88 -7.48
CA ALA A 297 -23.14 25.41 -8.71
C ALA A 297 -22.34 26.73 -8.50
N GLN A 298 -22.64 27.49 -7.45
CA GLN A 298 -21.96 28.75 -7.16
C GLN A 298 -20.69 28.62 -6.33
N THR A 299 -20.35 27.40 -5.88
CA THR A 299 -19.12 27.16 -5.13
C THR A 299 -17.91 27.40 -6.03
N VAL A 300 -17.00 28.29 -5.59
CA VAL A 300 -15.83 28.72 -6.34
C VAL A 300 -14.55 28.04 -5.86
N SER A 301 -14.43 27.80 -4.55
CA SER A 301 -13.21 27.25 -3.98
C SER A 301 -13.45 26.28 -2.83
N ILE A 302 -12.58 25.27 -2.76
CA ILE A 302 -12.41 24.35 -1.64
C ILE A 302 -11.03 24.59 -1.06
N GLY A 303 -10.95 24.88 0.26
CA GLY A 303 -9.72 25.15 1.00
C GLY A 303 -8.81 23.95 1.14
N ASN A 304 -7.62 24.20 1.71
CA ASN A 304 -6.68 23.12 2.03
C ASN A 304 -7.34 22.16 3.03
N GLU A 305 -7.05 20.86 2.89
CA GLU A 305 -7.49 19.82 3.83
C GLU A 305 -9.01 19.77 4.09
N ALA A 306 -9.82 20.52 3.32
CA ALA A 306 -11.23 20.79 3.65
C ALA A 306 -12.06 19.50 3.90
N PHE A 307 -11.79 18.41 3.19
CA PHE A 307 -12.38 17.06 3.36
C PHE A 307 -11.31 15.98 3.54
N GLY A 308 -10.11 16.37 4.01
CA GLY A 308 -9.04 15.43 4.31
C GLY A 308 -9.48 14.42 5.38
N ASP A 309 -8.96 13.20 5.31
CA ASP A 309 -9.26 12.11 6.25
C ASP A 309 -10.77 11.83 6.43
N CYS A 310 -11.55 11.87 5.31
CA CYS A 310 -12.93 11.41 5.23
C CYS A 310 -12.98 10.02 4.56
N PRO A 311 -12.64 8.93 5.25
CA PRO A 311 -12.40 7.61 4.64
C PRO A 311 -13.65 6.96 4.05
N LEU A 312 -14.85 7.35 4.47
CA LEU A 312 -16.11 6.83 3.94
C LEU A 312 -16.71 7.70 2.82
N LEU A 313 -16.08 8.83 2.46
CA LEU A 313 -16.55 9.70 1.38
C LEU A 313 -16.42 8.95 0.04
N ALA A 314 -17.55 8.45 -0.46
CA ALA A 314 -17.62 7.62 -1.64
C ALA A 314 -18.07 8.38 -2.89
N THR A 315 -18.90 9.42 -2.72
CA THR A 315 -19.45 10.22 -3.81
C THR A 315 -19.15 11.71 -3.61
N LEU A 316 -18.62 12.32 -4.66
CA LEU A 316 -18.28 13.75 -4.70
C LEU A 316 -18.86 14.35 -5.98
N SER A 317 -19.80 15.27 -5.84
CA SER A 317 -20.33 16.10 -6.91
C SER A 317 -19.81 17.53 -6.75
N LEU A 318 -19.01 17.97 -7.69
CA LEU A 318 -18.44 19.32 -7.69
C LEU A 318 -19.38 20.26 -8.45
N GLY A 319 -19.65 21.43 -7.87
CA GLY A 319 -20.44 22.48 -8.53
C GLY A 319 -19.75 23.00 -9.80
N GLU A 320 -20.54 23.36 -10.81
CA GLU A 320 -20.03 23.81 -12.12
C GLU A 320 -19.17 25.10 -12.02
N GLY A 321 -19.36 25.91 -10.98
CA GLY A 321 -18.59 27.14 -10.74
C GLY A 321 -17.23 26.93 -10.06
N LEU A 322 -16.88 25.71 -9.67
CA LEU A 322 -15.67 25.44 -8.92
C LEU A 322 -14.41 25.66 -9.76
N LYS A 323 -13.53 26.53 -9.27
CA LYS A 323 -12.28 26.92 -9.93
C LYS A 323 -11.04 26.37 -9.26
N SER A 324 -11.09 26.14 -7.95
CA SER A 324 -9.91 25.69 -7.21
C SER A 324 -10.23 24.66 -6.14
N ILE A 325 -9.34 23.66 -6.05
CA ILE A 325 -9.26 22.68 -4.98
C ILE A 325 -7.93 22.87 -4.28
N GLY A 326 -7.96 23.05 -2.97
CA GLY A 326 -6.79 23.31 -2.13
C GLY A 326 -5.88 22.09 -1.95
N ARG A 327 -4.75 22.32 -1.29
CA ARG A 327 -3.80 21.28 -0.90
C ARG A 327 -4.49 20.24 0.00
N SER A 328 -4.23 18.94 -0.23
CA SER A 328 -4.74 17.84 0.60
C SER A 328 -6.28 17.84 0.79
N ALA A 329 -7.04 18.57 -0.04
CA ALA A 329 -8.47 18.79 0.20
C ALA A 329 -9.31 17.52 0.31
N PHE A 330 -8.91 16.43 -0.33
CA PHE A 330 -9.52 15.10 -0.27
C PHE A 330 -8.48 14.01 0.03
N GLU A 331 -7.40 14.36 0.70
CA GLU A 331 -6.37 13.39 1.09
C GLU A 331 -6.99 12.27 1.93
N ASN A 332 -6.64 11.00 1.64
CA ASN A 332 -7.14 9.81 2.33
C ASN A 332 -8.67 9.58 2.26
N CYS A 333 -9.38 10.16 1.29
CA CYS A 333 -10.76 9.76 0.98
C CYS A 333 -10.77 8.40 0.29
N ILE A 334 -10.46 7.33 1.02
CA ILE A 334 -10.18 5.99 0.48
C ILE A 334 -11.39 5.32 -0.18
N ALA A 335 -12.62 5.75 0.13
CA ALA A 335 -13.84 5.23 -0.47
C ALA A 335 -14.23 5.92 -1.78
N LEU A 336 -13.62 7.09 -2.11
CA LEU A 336 -13.96 7.87 -3.30
C LEU A 336 -13.67 7.07 -4.58
N THR A 337 -14.68 6.92 -5.44
CA THR A 337 -14.58 6.04 -6.62
C THR A 337 -14.36 6.79 -7.92
N GLY A 338 -14.79 8.05 -8.00
CA GLY A 338 -14.64 8.88 -9.18
C GLY A 338 -14.83 10.36 -8.87
N VAL A 339 -14.23 11.20 -9.68
CA VAL A 339 -14.42 12.65 -9.64
C VAL A 339 -14.44 13.23 -11.05
N SER A 340 -15.35 14.17 -11.28
CA SER A 340 -15.43 14.96 -12.53
C SER A 340 -15.24 16.43 -12.17
N MET A 341 -14.17 17.02 -12.66
CA MET A 341 -13.89 18.44 -12.50
C MET A 341 -14.74 19.26 -13.48
N PRO A 342 -15.28 20.41 -13.06
CA PRO A 342 -15.94 21.35 -13.98
C PRO A 342 -14.99 21.80 -15.11
N ALA A 343 -15.56 22.20 -16.23
CA ALA A 343 -14.77 22.68 -17.38
C ALA A 343 -13.88 23.87 -17.03
N ASP A 344 -14.39 24.77 -16.18
CA ASP A 344 -13.73 26.01 -15.75
C ASP A 344 -12.77 25.85 -14.54
N MET A 345 -12.50 24.59 -14.12
CA MET A 345 -11.50 24.31 -13.08
C MET A 345 -10.13 24.86 -13.49
N GLU A 346 -9.53 25.70 -12.66
CA GLU A 346 -8.26 26.38 -12.92
C GLU A 346 -7.07 25.69 -12.19
N SER A 347 -7.31 25.18 -10.97
CA SER A 347 -6.24 24.63 -10.15
C SER A 347 -6.66 23.47 -9.23
N ILE A 348 -5.78 22.46 -9.15
CA ILE A 348 -5.83 21.36 -8.20
C ILE A 348 -4.55 21.42 -7.38
N GLY A 349 -4.68 21.57 -6.08
CA GLY A 349 -3.57 21.72 -5.14
C GLY A 349 -2.72 20.45 -4.97
N ALA A 350 -1.56 20.61 -4.38
CA ALA A 350 -0.69 19.48 -4.06
C ALA A 350 -1.41 18.51 -3.10
N LEU A 351 -1.18 17.19 -3.27
CA LEU A 351 -1.77 16.15 -2.42
C LEU A 351 -3.31 16.07 -2.44
N ALA A 352 -4.00 16.83 -3.30
CA ALA A 352 -5.45 17.03 -3.23
C ALA A 352 -6.26 15.73 -3.13
N PHE A 353 -5.87 14.66 -3.85
CA PHE A 353 -6.50 13.32 -3.83
C PHE A 353 -5.52 12.22 -3.39
N LYS A 354 -4.46 12.59 -2.68
CA LYS A 354 -3.47 11.61 -2.22
C LYS A 354 -4.15 10.52 -1.38
N GLY A 355 -3.84 9.25 -1.68
CA GLY A 355 -4.35 8.12 -0.92
C GLY A 355 -5.81 7.76 -1.20
N CYS A 356 -6.47 8.35 -2.21
CA CYS A 356 -7.79 7.94 -2.65
C CYS A 356 -7.70 6.60 -3.39
N THR A 357 -7.50 5.52 -2.65
CA THR A 357 -7.13 4.20 -3.19
C THR A 357 -8.19 3.55 -4.07
N LYS A 358 -9.46 3.93 -3.93
CA LYS A 358 -10.57 3.44 -4.78
C LYS A 358 -10.91 4.36 -5.94
N LEU A 359 -10.24 5.51 -6.09
CA LEU A 359 -10.49 6.46 -7.16
C LEU A 359 -10.11 5.84 -8.51
N ALA A 360 -11.11 5.38 -9.27
CA ALA A 360 -10.92 4.68 -10.54
C ALA A 360 -10.92 5.62 -11.74
N SER A 361 -11.55 6.79 -11.62
CA SER A 361 -11.64 7.79 -12.70
C SER A 361 -11.52 9.22 -12.16
N ALA A 362 -10.78 10.05 -12.88
CA ALA A 362 -10.66 11.48 -12.63
C ALA A 362 -10.72 12.22 -13.99
N ALA A 363 -11.86 12.85 -14.27
CA ALA A 363 -12.00 13.70 -15.45
C ALA A 363 -11.55 15.12 -15.09
N LEU A 364 -10.50 15.60 -15.73
CA LEU A 364 -9.93 16.93 -15.48
C LEU A 364 -10.62 18.00 -16.33
N GLY A 365 -10.86 19.18 -15.75
CA GLY A 365 -11.48 20.31 -16.45
C GLY A 365 -10.58 20.86 -17.56
N SER A 366 -11.20 21.33 -18.66
CA SER A 366 -10.46 21.79 -19.85
C SER A 366 -9.67 23.08 -19.63
N SER A 367 -10.00 23.87 -18.60
CA SER A 367 -9.32 25.12 -18.23
C SER A 367 -8.23 24.91 -17.17
N LEU A 368 -7.96 23.67 -16.73
CA LEU A 368 -6.98 23.37 -15.70
C LEU A 368 -5.58 23.81 -16.15
N THR A 369 -4.94 24.70 -15.38
CA THR A 369 -3.59 25.19 -15.64
C THR A 369 -2.58 24.70 -14.63
N LEU A 370 -3.02 24.48 -13.38
CA LEU A 370 -2.18 24.02 -12.26
C LEU A 370 -2.64 22.66 -11.75
N LEU A 371 -1.76 21.66 -11.86
CA LEU A 371 -1.89 20.36 -11.24
C LEU A 371 -0.73 20.17 -10.25
N GLY A 372 -1.06 20.18 -8.97
CA GLY A 372 -0.07 20.18 -7.90
C GLY A 372 0.72 18.88 -7.74
N ASP A 373 1.86 18.98 -7.08
CA ASP A 373 2.70 17.84 -6.73
C ASP A 373 1.93 16.80 -5.91
N SER A 374 2.12 15.52 -6.26
CA SER A 374 1.47 14.39 -5.57
C SER A 374 -0.07 14.45 -5.56
N ALA A 375 -0.70 15.23 -6.45
CA ALA A 375 -2.15 15.45 -6.43
C ALA A 375 -2.96 14.14 -6.44
N PHE A 376 -2.49 13.09 -7.15
CA PHE A 376 -3.10 11.75 -7.21
C PHE A 376 -2.16 10.65 -6.69
N TYR A 377 -1.21 11.01 -5.82
CA TYR A 377 -0.28 10.04 -5.26
C TYR A 377 -1.03 8.89 -4.57
N GLY A 378 -0.73 7.65 -4.96
CA GLY A 378 -1.32 6.45 -4.34
C GLY A 378 -2.79 6.20 -4.69
N CYS A 379 -3.34 6.84 -5.73
CA CYS A 379 -4.65 6.51 -6.30
C CYS A 379 -4.55 5.17 -7.05
N SER A 380 -4.42 4.08 -6.32
CA SER A 380 -4.06 2.77 -6.87
C SER A 380 -5.08 2.16 -7.81
N ALA A 381 -6.35 2.60 -7.78
CA ALA A 381 -7.41 2.17 -8.68
C ALA A 381 -7.55 3.05 -9.94
N LEU A 382 -6.84 4.19 -10.05
CA LEU A 382 -6.96 5.11 -11.17
C LEU A 382 -6.52 4.44 -12.47
N GLN A 383 -7.43 4.36 -13.46
CA GLN A 383 -7.20 3.59 -14.68
C GLN A 383 -6.63 4.44 -15.82
N SER A 384 -7.11 5.66 -15.95
CA SER A 384 -6.68 6.55 -17.03
C SER A 384 -6.69 8.01 -16.59
N VAL A 385 -5.85 8.81 -17.23
CA VAL A 385 -5.86 10.27 -17.08
C VAL A 385 -5.55 10.91 -18.42
N GLU A 386 -6.31 11.96 -18.75
CA GLU A 386 -6.10 12.83 -19.92
C GLU A 386 -5.81 14.23 -19.41
N LEU A 387 -4.60 14.71 -19.61
CA LEU A 387 -4.23 16.08 -19.22
C LEU A 387 -4.74 17.08 -20.24
N PRO A 388 -5.43 18.14 -19.81
CA PRO A 388 -5.82 19.24 -20.70
C PRO A 388 -4.60 19.91 -21.32
N VAL A 389 -4.75 20.45 -22.52
CA VAL A 389 -3.67 21.13 -23.25
C VAL A 389 -3.16 22.39 -22.53
N THR A 390 -3.89 22.88 -21.55
CA THR A 390 -3.59 24.03 -20.70
C THR A 390 -2.60 23.71 -19.57
N VAL A 391 -2.46 22.41 -19.21
CA VAL A 391 -1.47 21.98 -18.21
C VAL A 391 -0.10 21.99 -18.83
N SER A 392 0.81 22.81 -18.28
CA SER A 392 2.15 23.02 -18.82
C SER A 392 3.19 21.99 -18.34
N SER A 393 2.95 21.30 -17.23
CA SER A 393 3.87 20.30 -16.68
C SER A 393 3.16 19.30 -15.78
N VAL A 394 3.71 18.09 -15.68
CA VAL A 394 3.36 17.13 -14.63
C VAL A 394 4.33 17.33 -13.46
N GLY A 395 3.80 17.62 -12.28
CA GLY A 395 4.59 17.88 -11.09
C GLY A 395 5.24 16.63 -10.49
N THR A 396 5.98 16.83 -9.39
CA THR A 396 6.63 15.76 -8.64
C THR A 396 5.61 14.78 -8.08
N ARG A 397 5.81 13.47 -8.35
CA ARG A 397 4.99 12.35 -7.82
C ARG A 397 3.48 12.47 -8.09
N THR A 398 3.06 13.27 -9.07
CA THR A 398 1.64 13.57 -9.31
C THR A 398 0.80 12.30 -9.41
N PHE A 399 1.25 11.27 -10.11
CA PHE A 399 0.58 9.96 -10.28
C PHE A 399 1.41 8.79 -9.72
N ALA A 400 2.37 9.05 -8.85
CA ALA A 400 3.19 7.96 -8.30
C ALA A 400 2.31 6.99 -7.48
N GLY A 401 2.51 5.70 -7.68
CA GLY A 401 1.72 4.64 -7.03
C GLY A 401 0.31 4.43 -7.59
N CYS A 402 -0.04 5.04 -8.73
CA CYS A 402 -1.27 4.74 -9.46
C CYS A 402 -1.10 3.40 -10.21
N SER A 403 -1.13 2.29 -9.47
CA SER A 403 -0.75 0.98 -9.98
C SER A 403 -1.68 0.42 -11.05
N ALA A 404 -2.94 0.86 -11.11
CA ALA A 404 -3.90 0.48 -12.16
C ALA A 404 -3.87 1.39 -13.40
N LEU A 405 -3.06 2.47 -13.38
CA LEU A 405 -3.01 3.45 -14.47
C LEU A 405 -2.42 2.81 -15.73
N ASN A 406 -3.24 2.62 -16.74
CA ASN A 406 -2.87 1.94 -17.98
C ASN A 406 -2.88 2.85 -19.21
N ALA A 407 -3.52 4.02 -19.14
CA ALA A 407 -3.59 5.00 -20.22
C ALA A 407 -3.34 6.43 -19.71
N VAL A 408 -2.43 7.15 -20.37
CA VAL A 408 -2.05 8.52 -20.03
C VAL A 408 -1.94 9.37 -21.29
N GLY A 409 -2.76 10.44 -21.35
CA GLY A 409 -2.61 11.52 -22.32
C GLY A 409 -1.90 12.71 -21.69
N LEU A 410 -0.70 13.02 -22.16
CA LEU A 410 0.15 14.09 -21.58
C LEU A 410 -0.17 15.50 -22.13
N GLY A 411 -1.12 15.64 -23.07
CA GLY A 411 -1.46 16.95 -23.62
C GLY A 411 -0.26 17.68 -24.23
N ASN A 412 -0.06 18.94 -23.80
CA ASN A 412 1.02 19.81 -24.29
C ASN A 412 2.10 20.09 -23.22
N VAL A 413 2.33 19.20 -22.28
CA VAL A 413 3.31 19.44 -21.21
C VAL A 413 4.73 19.64 -21.75
N SER A 414 5.49 20.52 -21.12
CA SER A 414 6.89 20.81 -21.41
C SER A 414 7.85 20.03 -20.49
N ALA A 415 7.36 19.48 -19.38
CA ALA A 415 8.16 18.70 -18.44
C ALA A 415 7.34 17.62 -17.75
N VAL A 416 8.01 16.50 -17.43
CA VAL A 416 7.52 15.45 -16.55
C VAL A 416 8.43 15.44 -15.32
N GLY A 417 7.86 15.72 -14.17
CA GLY A 417 8.58 15.92 -12.91
C GLY A 417 9.17 14.63 -12.31
N GLU A 418 9.88 14.81 -11.21
CA GLU A 418 10.49 13.71 -10.46
C GLU A 418 9.42 12.70 -10.01
N ALA A 419 9.67 11.42 -10.28
CA ALA A 419 8.82 10.31 -9.88
C ALA A 419 7.33 10.45 -10.30
N ALA A 420 7.03 11.25 -11.32
CA ALA A 420 5.66 11.62 -11.68
C ALA A 420 4.75 10.40 -11.91
N PHE A 421 5.26 9.32 -12.49
CA PHE A 421 4.56 8.05 -12.75
C PHE A 421 5.26 6.85 -12.09
N ASN A 422 6.04 7.09 -11.04
CA ASN A 422 6.73 6.02 -10.33
C ASN A 422 5.74 4.95 -9.86
N GLY A 423 6.01 3.68 -10.18
CA GLY A 423 5.18 2.55 -9.74
C GLY A 423 3.81 2.44 -10.44
N CYS A 424 3.59 3.09 -11.59
CA CYS A 424 2.43 2.85 -12.44
C CYS A 424 2.58 1.50 -13.17
N THR A 425 2.39 0.42 -12.43
CA THR A 425 2.73 -0.94 -12.87
C THR A 425 1.86 -1.46 -14.01
N ALA A 426 0.65 -0.93 -14.21
CA ALA A 426 -0.24 -1.31 -15.31
C ALA A 426 0.01 -0.51 -16.60
N LEU A 427 0.84 0.55 -16.57
CA LEU A 427 1.12 1.37 -17.75
C LEU A 427 1.91 0.56 -18.78
N THR A 428 1.33 0.36 -19.98
CA THR A 428 1.94 -0.46 -21.03
C THR A 428 2.66 0.34 -22.11
N GLU A 429 2.21 1.56 -22.32
CA GLU A 429 2.78 2.47 -23.30
C GLU A 429 2.69 3.94 -22.85
N ILE A 430 3.60 4.75 -23.32
CA ILE A 430 3.59 6.19 -23.10
C ILE A 430 4.14 6.91 -24.33
N ALA A 431 3.42 7.96 -24.78
CA ALA A 431 3.88 8.88 -25.78
C ALA A 431 4.28 10.22 -25.12
N ILE A 432 5.57 10.53 -25.17
CA ILE A 432 6.09 11.81 -24.69
C ILE A 432 5.94 12.85 -25.79
N PRO A 433 5.18 13.95 -25.57
CA PRO A 433 4.99 15.00 -26.57
C PRO A 433 6.29 15.66 -27.03
N ASN A 434 6.31 16.19 -28.25
CA ASN A 434 7.48 16.88 -28.80
C ASN A 434 7.94 18.08 -27.95
N GLY A 435 7.02 18.76 -27.26
CA GLY A 435 7.31 19.91 -26.41
C GLY A 435 8.02 19.59 -25.10
N VAL A 436 8.10 18.32 -24.71
CA VAL A 436 8.76 17.93 -23.45
C VAL A 436 10.27 18.13 -23.56
N GLU A 437 10.83 18.96 -22.69
CA GLU A 437 12.28 19.20 -22.61
C GLU A 437 12.97 18.31 -21.58
N THR A 438 12.24 17.91 -20.51
CA THR A 438 12.84 17.17 -19.39
C THR A 438 11.92 16.06 -18.90
N LEU A 439 12.50 14.87 -18.73
CA LEU A 439 11.96 13.78 -17.90
C LEU A 439 12.78 13.75 -16.61
N GLY A 440 12.08 13.93 -15.48
CA GLY A 440 12.69 13.98 -14.15
C GLY A 440 13.26 12.65 -13.69
N ASN A 441 14.01 12.69 -12.59
CA ASN A 441 14.51 11.48 -11.94
C ASN A 441 13.34 10.58 -11.55
N TYR A 442 13.50 9.26 -11.72
CA TYR A 442 12.48 8.26 -11.38
C TYR A 442 11.13 8.44 -12.10
N ALA A 443 11.02 9.25 -13.15
CA ALA A 443 9.74 9.64 -13.76
C ALA A 443 8.83 8.45 -14.07
N PHE A 444 9.36 7.32 -14.57
CA PHE A 444 8.68 6.07 -14.87
C PHE A 444 9.32 4.86 -14.18
N TYR A 445 10.04 5.08 -13.08
CA TYR A 445 10.67 4.02 -12.32
C TYR A 445 9.65 2.95 -11.88
N GLY A 446 9.98 1.67 -12.11
CA GLY A 446 9.13 0.57 -11.68
C GLY A 446 7.79 0.44 -12.43
N CYS A 447 7.60 1.13 -13.58
CA CYS A 447 6.49 0.87 -14.49
C CYS A 447 6.72 -0.48 -15.19
N SER A 448 6.54 -1.56 -14.46
CA SER A 448 6.99 -2.91 -14.85
C SER A 448 6.31 -3.49 -16.09
N SER A 449 5.16 -2.94 -16.51
CA SER A 449 4.47 -3.32 -17.75
C SER A 449 4.80 -2.40 -18.93
N LEU A 450 5.55 -1.29 -18.73
CA LEU A 450 5.81 -0.28 -19.75
C LEU A 450 6.72 -0.85 -20.85
N ALA A 451 6.12 -1.31 -21.93
CA ALA A 451 6.80 -1.96 -23.04
C ALA A 451 7.13 -1.03 -24.21
N THR A 452 6.36 0.03 -24.39
CA THR A 452 6.49 0.97 -25.49
C THR A 452 6.65 2.40 -24.97
N VAL A 453 7.75 3.04 -25.34
CA VAL A 453 8.02 4.45 -25.05
C VAL A 453 8.29 5.16 -26.37
N THR A 454 7.47 6.17 -26.69
CA THR A 454 7.69 7.05 -27.84
C THR A 454 8.18 8.40 -27.34
N LEU A 455 9.39 8.80 -27.71
CA LEU A 455 10.03 10.06 -27.30
C LEU A 455 9.92 11.10 -28.46
N GLY A 456 8.80 11.79 -28.52
CA GLY A 456 8.48 12.71 -29.60
C GLY A 456 7.91 12.00 -30.84
N THR A 457 7.91 12.68 -32.01
CA THR A 457 7.48 12.09 -33.28
C THR A 457 8.59 11.23 -33.90
N GLN A 458 8.27 10.51 -34.99
CA GLN A 458 9.24 9.66 -35.71
C GLN A 458 10.45 10.43 -36.25
N GLU A 459 10.33 11.75 -36.45
CA GLU A 459 11.47 12.60 -36.82
C GLU A 459 12.28 12.97 -35.58
N ARG A 460 13.43 12.33 -35.39
CA ARG A 460 14.33 12.50 -34.22
C ARG A 460 14.75 13.95 -33.95
N SER A 461 14.75 14.79 -34.97
CA SER A 461 15.16 16.21 -34.90
C SER A 461 14.02 17.15 -34.42
N SER A 462 12.75 16.67 -34.36
CA SER A 462 11.60 17.50 -34.01
C SER A 462 11.27 17.54 -32.50
N SER A 463 11.86 16.65 -31.72
CA SER A 463 11.63 16.59 -30.27
C SER A 463 12.48 17.62 -29.52
N SER A 464 11.89 18.32 -28.56
CA SER A 464 12.58 19.27 -27.67
C SER A 464 13.32 18.60 -26.52
N LEU A 465 13.24 17.26 -26.38
CA LEU A 465 13.78 16.53 -25.23
C LEU A 465 15.30 16.67 -25.16
N LYS A 466 15.79 17.18 -24.03
CA LYS A 466 17.21 17.41 -23.72
C LYS A 466 17.71 16.52 -22.60
N THR A 467 16.85 16.25 -21.61
CA THR A 467 17.27 15.55 -20.39
C THR A 467 16.37 14.37 -20.08
N ILE A 468 16.99 13.21 -19.85
CA ILE A 468 16.40 12.04 -19.22
C ILE A 468 17.12 11.85 -17.88
N GLY A 469 16.40 11.98 -16.77
CA GLY A 469 16.94 11.96 -15.42
C GLY A 469 17.42 10.59 -14.94
N ASP A 470 17.98 10.57 -13.75
CA ASP A 470 18.42 9.34 -13.08
C ASP A 470 17.25 8.40 -12.85
N TYR A 471 17.44 7.10 -13.10
CA TYR A 471 16.43 6.05 -12.93
C TYR A 471 15.13 6.27 -13.72
N ALA A 472 15.09 7.20 -14.69
CA ALA A 472 13.85 7.63 -15.31
C ALA A 472 12.98 6.49 -15.86
N PHE A 473 13.58 5.44 -16.44
CA PHE A 473 12.91 4.24 -16.95
C PHE A 473 13.45 2.94 -16.35
N ALA A 474 14.15 3.00 -15.23
CA ALA A 474 14.69 1.79 -14.61
C ALA A 474 13.56 0.84 -14.17
N GLU A 475 13.83 -0.46 -14.27
CA GLU A 475 12.90 -1.55 -13.91
C GLU A 475 11.59 -1.53 -14.75
N THR A 476 11.66 -1.08 -16.01
CA THR A 476 10.56 -1.13 -16.98
C THR A 476 10.68 -2.32 -17.93
N ALA A 477 9.59 -2.63 -18.65
CA ALA A 477 9.53 -3.68 -19.68
C ALA A 477 9.86 -3.16 -21.08
N VAL A 478 10.44 -1.97 -21.22
CA VAL A 478 10.74 -1.33 -22.50
C VAL A 478 11.55 -2.26 -23.40
N LYS A 479 11.09 -2.41 -24.66
CA LYS A 479 11.70 -3.34 -25.63
C LYS A 479 12.74 -2.69 -26.53
N SER A 480 12.53 -1.42 -26.86
CA SER A 480 13.45 -0.64 -27.69
C SER A 480 13.38 0.83 -27.30
N VAL A 481 14.50 1.53 -27.45
CA VAL A 481 14.63 2.96 -27.19
C VAL A 481 15.30 3.65 -28.36
N VAL A 482 14.67 4.71 -28.85
CA VAL A 482 15.26 5.61 -29.82
C VAL A 482 15.29 7.01 -29.20
N LEU A 483 16.48 7.46 -28.78
CA LEU A 483 16.64 8.79 -28.22
C LEU A 483 16.59 9.85 -29.32
N PRO A 484 15.84 10.94 -29.14
CA PRO A 484 15.92 12.10 -30.03
C PRO A 484 17.32 12.67 -30.14
N ASP A 485 17.64 13.29 -31.26
CA ASP A 485 18.99 13.87 -31.51
C ASP A 485 19.32 15.02 -30.55
N GLY A 486 18.31 15.72 -29.99
CA GLY A 486 18.49 16.81 -29.05
C GLY A 486 18.84 16.38 -27.62
N VAL A 487 18.73 15.09 -27.28
CA VAL A 487 19.07 14.59 -25.95
C VAL A 487 20.55 14.74 -25.68
N SER A 488 20.91 15.61 -24.74
CA SER A 488 22.28 15.88 -24.31
C SER A 488 22.64 15.24 -22.98
N THR A 489 21.62 14.86 -22.17
CA THR A 489 21.83 14.28 -20.84
C THR A 489 21.03 12.99 -20.70
N LEU A 490 21.75 11.91 -20.38
CA LEU A 490 21.19 10.63 -19.97
C LEU A 490 21.71 10.31 -18.57
N GLY A 491 20.80 10.31 -17.58
CA GLY A 491 21.12 10.15 -16.17
C GLY A 491 21.65 8.76 -15.81
N ASN A 492 22.16 8.66 -14.59
CA ASN A 492 22.60 7.41 -14.02
C ASN A 492 21.43 6.44 -13.86
N TYR A 493 21.67 5.15 -14.13
CA TYR A 493 20.63 4.11 -14.01
C TYR A 493 19.38 4.34 -14.89
N ALA A 494 19.41 5.24 -15.87
CA ALA A 494 18.22 5.69 -16.60
C ALA A 494 17.37 4.53 -17.17
N PHE A 495 17.99 3.43 -17.64
CA PHE A 495 17.33 2.20 -18.12
C PHE A 495 17.85 0.95 -17.40
N ASN A 496 18.34 1.09 -16.17
CA ASN A 496 18.88 -0.04 -15.41
C ASN A 496 17.81 -1.12 -15.23
N LYS A 497 18.23 -2.40 -15.39
CA LYS A 497 17.35 -3.57 -15.24
C LYS A 497 16.12 -3.58 -16.18
N CYS A 498 16.18 -2.92 -17.32
CA CYS A 498 15.17 -3.07 -18.36
C CYS A 498 15.36 -4.45 -19.04
N ALA A 499 14.89 -5.52 -18.39
CA ALA A 499 15.17 -6.90 -18.79
C ALA A 499 14.64 -7.28 -20.19
N SER A 500 13.71 -6.50 -20.76
CA SER A 500 13.15 -6.70 -22.09
C SER A 500 13.81 -5.86 -23.20
N LEU A 501 14.68 -4.92 -22.82
CA LEU A 501 15.32 -3.98 -23.75
C LEU A 501 16.29 -4.72 -24.68
N ALA A 502 15.99 -4.75 -25.96
CA ALA A 502 16.78 -5.45 -26.98
C ALA A 502 17.62 -4.49 -27.84
N THR A 503 17.14 -3.29 -28.11
CA THR A 503 17.79 -2.33 -28.99
C THR A 503 17.76 -0.91 -28.42
N VAL A 504 18.88 -0.21 -28.56
CA VAL A 504 19.04 1.20 -28.19
C VAL A 504 19.65 1.96 -29.33
N SER A 505 19.08 3.11 -29.70
CA SER A 505 19.64 4.08 -30.59
C SER A 505 19.81 5.42 -29.89
N LEU A 506 21.02 5.82 -29.62
CA LEU A 506 21.36 7.07 -28.94
C LEU A 506 21.27 8.28 -29.87
N GLY A 507 20.95 9.46 -29.31
CA GLY A 507 20.92 10.73 -30.04
C GLY A 507 22.30 11.30 -30.35
N ASN A 508 22.36 12.17 -31.33
CA ASN A 508 23.63 12.73 -31.81
C ASN A 508 24.22 13.85 -30.93
N SER A 509 23.43 14.39 -29.97
CA SER A 509 23.90 15.42 -29.02
C SER A 509 24.36 14.84 -27.68
N LEU A 510 24.21 13.53 -27.46
CA LEU A 510 24.59 12.90 -26.20
C LEU A 510 26.11 12.81 -26.09
N THR A 511 26.72 13.49 -25.11
CA THR A 511 28.16 13.49 -24.87
C THR A 511 28.60 12.44 -23.86
N ALA A 512 27.71 12.04 -22.94
CA ALA A 512 28.00 11.04 -21.91
C ALA A 512 26.83 10.10 -21.68
N ILE A 513 27.11 8.82 -21.50
CA ILE A 513 26.20 7.83 -20.98
C ILE A 513 26.43 7.75 -19.48
N GLY A 514 25.36 7.94 -18.66
CA GLY A 514 25.45 7.90 -17.22
C GLY A 514 25.88 6.54 -16.66
N ASP A 515 26.31 6.53 -15.41
CA ASP A 515 26.71 5.31 -14.71
C ASP A 515 25.53 4.33 -14.63
N TYR A 516 25.78 3.05 -14.88
CA TYR A 516 24.77 1.98 -14.85
C TYR A 516 23.58 2.18 -15.80
N ALA A 517 23.64 3.12 -16.74
CA ALA A 517 22.48 3.55 -17.54
C ALA A 517 21.73 2.39 -18.21
N PHE A 518 22.42 1.35 -18.67
CA PHE A 518 21.86 0.14 -19.29
C PHE A 518 22.31 -1.15 -18.59
N SER A 519 22.81 -1.04 -17.35
CA SER A 519 23.24 -2.21 -16.59
C SER A 519 22.11 -3.20 -16.38
N ASP A 520 22.42 -4.49 -16.46
CA ASP A 520 21.47 -5.59 -16.26
C ASP A 520 20.29 -5.59 -17.27
N CYS A 521 20.46 -4.96 -18.46
CA CYS A 521 19.56 -5.11 -19.60
C CYS A 521 19.87 -6.43 -20.32
N GLU A 522 19.39 -7.54 -19.75
CA GLU A 522 19.81 -8.90 -20.13
C GLU A 522 19.49 -9.31 -21.57
N LYS A 523 18.63 -8.56 -22.30
CA LYS A 523 18.30 -8.78 -23.70
C LYS A 523 18.91 -7.77 -24.66
N LEU A 524 19.71 -6.79 -24.17
CA LEU A 524 20.26 -5.75 -25.02
C LEU A 524 21.36 -6.32 -25.94
N GLU A 525 21.03 -6.47 -27.21
CA GLU A 525 21.89 -7.05 -28.24
C GLU A 525 22.46 -6.00 -29.21
N SER A 526 21.78 -4.86 -29.35
CA SER A 526 22.16 -3.83 -30.32
C SER A 526 22.15 -2.43 -29.72
N VAL A 527 23.26 -1.73 -29.84
CA VAL A 527 23.42 -0.32 -29.45
C VAL A 527 24.00 0.47 -30.65
N THR A 528 23.26 1.52 -31.05
CA THR A 528 23.75 2.51 -32.00
C THR A 528 24.15 3.76 -31.23
N PHE A 529 25.42 4.10 -31.24
CA PHE A 529 25.97 5.28 -30.56
C PHE A 529 25.78 6.56 -31.40
N GLY A 530 25.53 7.68 -30.71
CA GLY A 530 25.49 9.00 -31.34
C GLY A 530 26.89 9.54 -31.65
N SER A 531 26.97 10.49 -32.58
CA SER A 531 28.22 11.01 -33.09
C SER A 531 28.99 11.95 -32.15
N ALA A 532 28.32 12.48 -31.09
CA ALA A 532 28.96 13.39 -30.12
C ALA A 532 29.46 12.67 -28.85
N LEU A 533 29.28 11.34 -28.72
CA LEU A 533 29.58 10.61 -27.50
C LEU A 533 31.07 10.65 -27.16
N GLU A 534 31.41 11.14 -25.97
CA GLU A 534 32.79 11.25 -25.46
C GLU A 534 33.06 10.29 -24.30
N THR A 535 32.03 10.03 -23.45
CA THR A 535 32.20 9.24 -22.22
C THR A 535 31.17 8.14 -22.10
N ILE A 536 31.61 6.95 -21.71
CA ILE A 536 30.78 5.83 -21.30
C ILE A 536 31.01 5.64 -19.79
N GLY A 537 29.94 5.78 -18.98
CA GLY A 537 30.00 5.77 -17.52
C GLY A 537 30.34 4.40 -16.92
N GLU A 538 30.51 4.37 -15.57
CA GLU A 538 30.74 3.16 -14.82
C GLU A 538 29.59 2.18 -15.04
N ARG A 539 29.90 0.91 -15.32
CA ARG A 539 28.91 -0.17 -15.52
C ARG A 539 27.79 0.15 -16.51
N ALA A 540 27.97 1.13 -17.39
CA ALA A 540 26.91 1.60 -18.29
C ALA A 540 26.25 0.48 -19.09
N PHE A 541 27.01 -0.53 -19.53
CA PHE A 541 26.53 -1.72 -20.26
C PHE A 541 26.92 -3.05 -19.57
N SER A 542 27.03 -3.05 -18.25
CA SER A 542 27.37 -4.28 -17.52
C SER A 542 26.29 -5.35 -17.73
N LYS A 543 26.71 -6.59 -18.05
CA LYS A 543 25.86 -7.79 -18.20
C LYS A 543 24.80 -7.69 -19.31
N VAL A 544 25.06 -6.93 -20.38
CA VAL A 544 24.21 -6.91 -21.58
C VAL A 544 24.64 -7.98 -22.59
N LYS A 545 23.86 -8.21 -23.66
CA LYS A 545 24.08 -9.28 -24.67
C LYS A 545 24.72 -8.80 -25.95
N ILE A 546 25.31 -7.59 -25.99
CA ILE A 546 26.01 -7.10 -27.19
C ILE A 546 27.20 -8.01 -27.53
N SER A 547 27.29 -8.40 -28.79
CA SER A 547 28.38 -9.26 -29.30
C SER A 547 29.44 -8.50 -30.09
N SER A 548 29.15 -7.29 -30.53
CA SER A 548 30.05 -6.44 -31.28
C SER A 548 30.02 -5.00 -30.76
N LEU A 549 31.17 -4.38 -30.58
CA LEU A 549 31.33 -3.01 -30.16
C LEU A 549 32.15 -2.23 -31.18
N VAL A 550 31.58 -1.16 -31.75
CA VAL A 550 32.25 -0.18 -32.58
C VAL A 550 32.05 1.19 -31.95
N LEU A 551 33.13 1.79 -31.45
CA LEU A 551 33.05 3.09 -30.77
C LEU A 551 33.12 4.24 -31.79
N PRO A 552 32.30 5.31 -31.60
CA PRO A 552 32.41 6.56 -32.34
C PRO A 552 33.83 7.18 -32.19
N ALA A 553 34.26 7.94 -33.20
CA ALA A 553 35.57 8.60 -33.19
C ALA A 553 35.75 9.62 -32.04
N THR A 554 34.65 10.08 -31.46
CA THR A 554 34.60 11.06 -30.37
C THR A 554 34.82 10.48 -28.97
N VAL A 555 34.65 9.16 -28.77
CA VAL A 555 34.79 8.55 -27.45
C VAL A 555 36.22 8.64 -26.95
N ARG A 556 36.39 9.20 -25.75
CA ARG A 556 37.66 9.42 -25.03
C ARG A 556 37.81 8.51 -23.82
N THR A 557 36.70 8.24 -23.11
CA THR A 557 36.76 7.54 -21.82
C THR A 557 35.73 6.40 -21.76
N ILE A 558 36.20 5.25 -21.31
CA ILE A 558 35.36 4.10 -20.94
C ILE A 558 35.54 3.89 -19.44
N GLY A 559 34.43 4.00 -18.67
CA GLY A 559 34.40 3.89 -17.22
C GLY A 559 34.68 2.48 -16.70
N ASP A 560 34.77 2.38 -15.37
CA ASP A 560 34.98 1.11 -14.68
C ASP A 560 33.83 0.16 -14.94
N TYR A 561 34.11 -1.14 -15.16
CA TYR A 561 33.12 -2.18 -15.41
C TYR A 561 32.16 -1.91 -16.59
N ALA A 562 32.42 -0.95 -17.47
CA ALA A 562 31.45 -0.46 -18.46
C ALA A 562 30.84 -1.58 -19.32
N PHE A 563 31.58 -2.61 -19.71
CA PHE A 563 31.16 -3.78 -20.48
C PHE A 563 31.42 -5.10 -19.74
N TYR A 564 31.31 -5.07 -18.43
CA TYR A 564 31.54 -6.22 -17.55
C TYR A 564 30.59 -7.39 -17.88
N TYR A 565 31.20 -8.56 -18.17
CA TYR A 565 30.47 -9.78 -18.59
C TYR A 565 29.58 -9.61 -19.83
N CYS A 566 29.95 -8.72 -20.76
CA CYS A 566 29.36 -8.70 -22.10
C CYS A 566 29.94 -9.81 -22.97
N PRO A 567 29.16 -10.53 -23.78
CA PRO A 567 29.65 -11.60 -24.66
C PRO A 567 30.30 -11.02 -25.96
N LEU A 568 31.05 -9.92 -25.86
CA LEU A 568 31.71 -9.28 -27.00
C LEU A 568 32.72 -10.21 -27.65
N THR A 569 32.52 -10.47 -28.93
CA THR A 569 33.45 -11.23 -29.79
C THR A 569 34.31 -10.31 -30.64
N THR A 570 33.86 -9.08 -30.89
CA THR A 570 34.60 -8.05 -31.64
C THR A 570 34.54 -6.70 -30.92
N ILE A 571 35.67 -6.05 -30.82
CA ILE A 571 35.81 -4.68 -30.30
C ILE A 571 36.64 -3.87 -31.30
N THR A 572 36.09 -2.75 -31.74
CA THR A 572 36.80 -1.75 -32.54
C THR A 572 36.87 -0.44 -31.76
N PHE A 573 38.04 -0.16 -31.22
CA PHE A 573 38.32 1.13 -30.59
C PHE A 573 38.59 2.20 -31.64
N ASN A 574 38.31 3.43 -31.33
CA ASN A 574 38.71 4.59 -32.17
C ASN A 574 40.12 5.10 -31.80
N ASP A 575 40.75 5.81 -32.72
CA ASP A 575 42.11 6.38 -32.55
C ASP A 575 42.15 7.58 -31.58
N GLY A 576 41.03 7.98 -30.99
CA GLY A 576 40.94 9.07 -30.02
C GLY A 576 40.75 8.63 -28.59
N LEU A 577 40.54 7.32 -28.33
CA LEU A 577 40.31 6.77 -27.00
C LEU A 577 41.52 7.00 -26.09
N GLN A 578 41.33 7.55 -24.90
CA GLN A 578 42.38 7.94 -23.96
C GLN A 578 42.44 7.04 -22.72
N SER A 579 41.27 6.63 -22.19
CA SER A 579 41.21 5.87 -20.94
C SER A 579 40.28 4.68 -21.05
N ILE A 580 40.70 3.54 -20.50
CA ILE A 580 39.92 2.32 -20.30
C ILE A 580 39.93 2.00 -18.79
N GLY A 581 38.76 2.04 -18.15
CA GLY A 581 38.61 1.86 -16.71
C GLY A 581 38.90 0.45 -16.19
N SER A 582 38.94 0.32 -14.89
CA SER A 582 39.12 -0.96 -14.20
C SER A 582 38.00 -1.93 -14.53
N ARG A 583 38.32 -3.19 -14.85
CA ARG A 583 37.37 -4.25 -15.21
C ARG A 583 36.41 -3.87 -16.36
N ALA A 584 36.74 -2.86 -17.17
CA ALA A 584 35.81 -2.35 -18.19
C ALA A 584 35.34 -3.43 -19.16
N PHE A 585 36.21 -4.38 -19.53
CA PHE A 585 35.93 -5.52 -20.42
C PHE A 585 36.18 -6.87 -19.75
N TYR A 586 35.94 -6.95 -18.45
CA TYR A 586 36.13 -8.19 -17.73
C TYR A 586 35.21 -9.31 -18.28
N GLY A 587 35.79 -10.45 -18.62
CA GLY A 587 35.07 -11.64 -19.05
C GLY A 587 34.45 -11.60 -20.45
N VAL A 588 34.93 -10.68 -21.34
CA VAL A 588 34.50 -10.67 -22.76
C VAL A 588 35.13 -11.82 -23.55
N SER A 589 34.58 -12.12 -24.74
CA SER A 589 34.92 -13.31 -25.55
C SER A 589 35.75 -13.01 -26.81
N VAL A 590 36.43 -11.85 -26.87
CA VAL A 590 37.27 -11.46 -28.00
C VAL A 590 38.47 -12.41 -28.17
N GLN A 591 38.86 -12.72 -29.43
CA GLN A 591 40.07 -13.49 -29.74
C GLN A 591 41.28 -12.58 -29.97
N THR A 592 41.06 -11.43 -30.56
CA THR A 592 42.13 -10.45 -30.86
C THR A 592 41.75 -9.07 -30.29
N LEU A 593 42.74 -8.38 -29.75
CA LEU A 593 42.53 -7.05 -29.16
C LEU A 593 43.61 -6.08 -29.66
N ASN A 594 43.16 -4.95 -30.19
CA ASN A 594 44.04 -3.84 -30.58
C ASN A 594 43.68 -2.61 -29.72
N ILE A 595 44.59 -2.21 -28.82
CA ILE A 595 44.47 -0.99 -28.01
C ILE A 595 45.17 0.14 -28.77
N PRO A 596 44.49 1.25 -29.09
CA PRO A 596 45.03 2.36 -29.88
C PRO A 596 46.23 3.05 -29.23
N ASN A 597 47.06 3.72 -30.07
CA ASN A 597 48.19 4.51 -29.58
C ASN A 597 47.78 5.70 -28.69
N SER A 598 46.54 6.17 -28.78
CA SER A 598 46.00 7.28 -28.00
C SER A 598 45.69 6.91 -26.54
N VAL A 599 45.55 5.63 -26.24
CA VAL A 599 45.25 5.17 -24.87
C VAL A 599 46.47 5.37 -23.99
N THR A 600 46.31 6.16 -22.93
CA THR A 600 47.36 6.45 -21.94
C THR A 600 47.05 5.79 -20.59
N GLU A 601 45.76 5.50 -20.30
CA GLU A 601 45.32 4.90 -19.06
C GLU A 601 44.64 3.57 -19.34
N LEU A 602 45.14 2.49 -18.70
CA LEU A 602 44.60 1.15 -18.77
C LEU A 602 44.42 0.61 -17.36
N GLY A 603 43.17 0.51 -16.94
CA GLY A 603 42.79 0.15 -15.57
C GLY A 603 43.11 -1.30 -15.19
N GLY A 604 43.23 -1.56 -13.90
CA GLY A 604 43.46 -2.90 -13.38
C GLY A 604 42.31 -3.86 -13.75
N TYR A 605 42.65 -5.13 -14.05
CA TYR A 605 41.67 -6.14 -14.47
C TYR A 605 40.86 -5.79 -15.73
N ALA A 606 41.23 -4.77 -16.50
CA ALA A 606 40.44 -4.24 -17.62
C ALA A 606 39.97 -5.35 -18.59
N PHE A 607 40.78 -6.33 -18.88
CA PHE A 607 40.52 -7.50 -19.75
C PHE A 607 40.70 -8.84 -19.01
N SER A 608 40.62 -8.84 -17.68
CA SER A 608 40.72 -10.09 -16.91
C SER A 608 39.56 -11.02 -17.24
N GLY A 609 39.78 -12.32 -17.20
CA GLY A 609 38.73 -13.32 -17.49
C GLY A 609 38.38 -13.49 -18.96
N CYS A 610 39.09 -12.85 -19.90
CA CYS A 610 38.90 -13.00 -21.36
C CYS A 610 39.49 -14.32 -21.83
N LYS A 611 38.79 -15.44 -21.58
CA LYS A 611 39.29 -16.80 -21.78
C LYS A 611 39.59 -17.15 -23.25
N SER A 612 38.97 -16.45 -24.21
CA SER A 612 39.15 -16.64 -25.66
C SER A 612 40.22 -15.74 -26.25
N LEU A 613 40.80 -14.81 -25.48
CA LEU A 613 41.76 -13.83 -25.98
C LEU A 613 43.11 -14.50 -26.27
N GLU A 614 43.51 -14.52 -27.56
CA GLU A 614 44.73 -15.18 -28.07
C GLU A 614 45.84 -14.17 -28.29
N THR A 615 45.52 -12.99 -28.85
CA THR A 615 46.52 -11.98 -29.23
C THR A 615 46.12 -10.58 -28.80
N VAL A 616 47.05 -9.82 -28.25
CA VAL A 616 46.88 -8.42 -27.84
C VAL A 616 47.99 -7.54 -28.46
N THR A 617 47.57 -6.45 -29.08
CA THR A 617 48.46 -5.35 -29.47
C THR A 617 48.14 -4.12 -28.65
N ILE A 618 49.11 -3.61 -27.90
CA ILE A 618 48.96 -2.44 -27.05
C ILE A 618 49.70 -1.26 -27.72
N GLY A 619 48.95 -0.16 -27.91
CA GLY A 619 49.49 1.05 -28.52
C GLY A 619 50.61 1.74 -27.71
N THR A 620 51.30 2.63 -28.34
CA THR A 620 52.50 3.32 -27.80
C THR A 620 52.19 4.30 -26.65
N GLY A 621 50.93 4.71 -26.46
CA GLY A 621 50.53 5.59 -25.37
C GLY A 621 50.52 4.91 -23.99
N VAL A 622 50.33 3.59 -23.94
CA VAL A 622 50.34 2.84 -22.68
C VAL A 622 51.79 2.60 -22.26
N THR A 623 52.25 3.30 -21.25
CA THR A 623 53.60 3.17 -20.68
C THR A 623 53.67 2.21 -19.48
N LYS A 624 52.53 1.90 -18.89
CA LYS A 624 52.37 0.97 -17.74
C LYS A 624 51.14 0.10 -17.91
N ILE A 625 51.26 -1.20 -17.73
CA ILE A 625 50.16 -2.13 -17.64
C ILE A 625 49.79 -2.25 -16.15
N SER A 626 48.53 -1.98 -15.81
CA SER A 626 48.03 -2.07 -14.43
C SER A 626 47.92 -3.53 -13.99
N ASP A 627 47.80 -3.74 -12.64
CA ASP A 627 47.75 -5.06 -12.05
C ASP A 627 46.56 -5.90 -12.58
N TYR A 628 46.83 -7.17 -12.88
CA TYR A 628 45.84 -8.16 -13.30
C TYR A 628 45.10 -7.82 -14.59
N THR A 629 45.57 -6.87 -15.42
CA THR A 629 44.88 -6.41 -16.65
C THR A 629 44.41 -7.59 -17.53
N PHE A 630 45.24 -8.61 -17.70
CA PHE A 630 44.97 -9.81 -18.50
C PHE A 630 44.90 -11.10 -17.64
N ASN A 631 44.58 -10.97 -16.37
CA ASN A 631 44.53 -12.12 -15.48
C ASN A 631 43.48 -13.15 -15.96
N THR A 632 43.78 -14.44 -15.83
CA THR A 632 42.93 -15.55 -16.29
C THR A 632 42.51 -15.55 -17.76
N CYS A 633 43.30 -14.88 -18.64
CA CYS A 633 43.18 -15.01 -20.10
C CYS A 633 43.88 -16.30 -20.57
N SER A 634 43.21 -17.45 -20.39
CA SER A 634 43.83 -18.78 -20.54
C SER A 634 44.29 -19.12 -21.98
N ALA A 635 43.73 -18.47 -23.01
CA ALA A 635 44.13 -18.65 -24.41
C ALA A 635 45.21 -17.70 -24.86
N LEU A 636 45.69 -16.76 -24.01
CA LEU A 636 46.59 -15.68 -24.42
C LEU A 636 48.00 -16.23 -24.69
N THR A 637 48.40 -16.11 -25.96
CA THR A 637 49.71 -16.60 -26.45
C THR A 637 50.64 -15.48 -26.87
N GLN A 638 50.13 -14.30 -27.25
CA GLN A 638 50.93 -13.21 -27.77
C GLN A 638 50.48 -11.85 -27.26
N ILE A 639 51.43 -11.07 -26.69
CA ILE A 639 51.23 -9.67 -26.31
C ILE A 639 52.34 -8.84 -27.01
N SER A 640 51.93 -7.80 -27.73
CA SER A 640 52.83 -6.79 -28.27
C SER A 640 52.63 -5.47 -27.52
N CYS A 641 53.65 -4.96 -26.83
CA CYS A 641 53.58 -3.76 -26.00
C CYS A 641 54.87 -2.93 -26.16
N PRO A 642 55.04 -2.20 -27.27
CA PRO A 642 56.33 -1.59 -27.65
C PRO A 642 56.82 -0.49 -26.69
N SER A 643 55.95 0.16 -25.91
CA SER A 643 56.30 1.33 -25.07
C SER A 643 56.27 1.06 -23.58
N VAL A 644 55.95 -0.15 -23.15
CA VAL A 644 55.90 -0.49 -21.70
C VAL A 644 57.31 -0.58 -21.14
N THR A 645 57.69 0.38 -20.30
CA THR A 645 59.04 0.47 -19.70
C THR A 645 59.12 -0.09 -18.27
N ALA A 646 57.97 -0.30 -17.63
CA ALA A 646 57.88 -0.91 -16.29
C ALA A 646 57.31 -2.32 -16.44
N ALA A 647 58.13 -3.35 -16.29
CA ALA A 647 57.69 -4.74 -16.23
C ALA A 647 56.86 -4.93 -14.96
N VAL A 648 55.55 -5.08 -15.10
CA VAL A 648 54.75 -5.70 -14.06
C VAL A 648 55.16 -7.17 -13.99
N SER A 649 55.28 -7.72 -12.79
CA SER A 649 55.69 -9.10 -12.53
C SER A 649 54.98 -10.06 -13.50
N TYR A 650 55.73 -10.87 -14.23
CA TYR A 650 55.25 -11.84 -15.22
C TYR A 650 54.21 -12.82 -14.68
N THR A 651 54.16 -12.95 -13.33
CA THR A 651 53.16 -13.78 -12.61
C THR A 651 51.74 -13.25 -12.71
N HIS A 652 51.54 -11.97 -13.11
CA HIS A 652 50.21 -11.38 -13.27
C HIS A 652 49.70 -11.40 -14.74
N LEU A 653 50.54 -11.84 -15.68
CA LEU A 653 50.19 -11.93 -17.11
C LEU A 653 49.75 -13.33 -17.55
N ARG A 654 50.11 -14.38 -16.79
CA ARG A 654 49.69 -15.76 -17.08
C ARG A 654 48.91 -16.38 -15.95
N ALA A 655 47.78 -16.96 -16.23
CA ALA A 655 47.10 -17.92 -15.39
C ALA A 655 47.78 -19.30 -15.58
N HIS A 656 48.31 -19.86 -14.47
CA HIS A 656 48.70 -21.27 -14.35
C HIS A 656 49.54 -21.88 -15.49
N GLU A 657 50.84 -21.63 -15.50
CA GLU A 657 51.78 -22.70 -15.81
C GLU A 657 51.88 -23.55 -14.52
N THR A 658 51.53 -24.80 -14.62
CA THR A 658 51.82 -25.79 -13.59
C THR A 658 53.31 -25.83 -13.33
N GLU A 659 53.73 -25.95 -12.06
CA GLU A 659 55.14 -26.12 -11.62
C GLU A 659 55.90 -27.29 -12.26
N ALA A 660 55.60 -27.70 -13.48
CA ALA A 660 56.15 -28.86 -14.15
C ALA A 660 57.12 -28.49 -15.29
N ASP A 661 57.32 -27.19 -15.63
CA ASP A 661 58.24 -26.79 -16.71
C ASP A 661 59.21 -25.67 -16.25
N LEU A 662 60.00 -25.95 -15.20
CA LEU A 662 61.27 -25.30 -14.91
C LEU A 662 62.41 -26.29 -15.06
#